data_e05fab963ca2514bf0742d2b52da4d80
#
_entry.id   e05fab963ca2514bf0742d2b52da4d80
#
_cell.length_a   1.000
_cell.length_b   1.000
_cell.length_c   1.000
_cell.angle_alpha   90.00
_cell.angle_beta   90.00
_cell.angle_gamma   90.00
#
_symmetry.space_group_name_H-M   'P 1'
#
loop_
_entity.id
_entity.type
_entity.pdbx_description
1 polymer ?
#
loop_
_entity_poly.entity_id
_entity_poly.type
_entity_poly.pdbx_seq_one_letter_code
_entity_poly.pdbx_strand_id
1 'polypeptide(L)'
;MKTFLTGLFALIGVTSFAQAQQDSIRRLNQVTIRPYFSNQSLIRSTGTIGLIDSGTLNKQSGNSFVSAVNTIPGVRMEERSPGSYRLSIRGSLLRSPFGIRNIKIYMDDFPLTDAGGNSYLNALDVAGASQLQILKGPQSSIYGANSGGVILIQPQGTNVPTDSTSVALKLESGSFGAFHQNALLQHKSGKYKLSITQAYQRSDGYRDHSNMDRKYFQALQKWDYTKNANLKALLFYSDLHYNTPGGLTEAQYQQNPKLSRPAAGQIKSAIDQKAGIYSKTLYGGISNNWIINGNFKHVISVFSSYTDFKNPFITNYEKRKEFTLGLRSYLEYTRNTSHVEWKFNLGLESMKTGTDFDNYDNNYGQRGAVQASDKLNANSNFAFAHLSIDLLQKLFIELSASANLYGYNYKSIAPVAIPKKTNRFDIQFMPRVALSYKIDDQLSLRTSVSKGYSPPSLAEVRASNNVINVDLQPEYGWNYETGVRYEGVNKRLFVDVTGFYYNLKNAIVRRTVLVNEKEAEYFINAGGTKQWGLESSLAFWIIPLNNIHFVKGLQLKNSYTLSHFKFDQYLDKTNNFSGNHLTGVPKTTIVSSTDLQLPKSFSVFLQHNYTSSIPLNDANTVYARKYHLVQAKIGKKNLYIGNVPFEIYIGADNILNEKYSLGNDLNALGGRYFNVAATRNFYGGLLICL
;
A
#
# COMPACT_ATOMS: atom_id res chain seq x y z
N MET A 1 20.24 -29.28 10.68
CA MET A 1 20.64 -28.00 11.29
C MET A 1 22.18 -27.82 11.46
N LYS A 2 23.00 -28.83 11.27
CA LYS A 2 24.48 -28.73 11.36
C LYS A 2 25.20 -28.45 10.03
N THR A 3 24.55 -28.55 8.89
CA THR A 3 25.14 -28.39 7.54
C THR A 3 24.96 -26.99 6.94
N PHE A 4 24.22 -26.08 7.59
CA PHE A 4 24.00 -24.71 7.09
C PHE A 4 24.97 -23.65 7.66
N LEU A 5 25.69 -23.99 8.74
CA LEU A 5 26.64 -23.04 9.37
C LEU A 5 28.04 -23.08 8.73
N THR A 6 28.39 -24.13 8.01
CA THR A 6 29.74 -24.29 7.41
C THR A 6 29.91 -23.58 6.06
N GLY A 7 28.81 -23.18 5.41
CA GLY A 7 28.86 -22.42 4.14
C GLY A 7 29.07 -20.91 4.29
N LEU A 8 28.87 -20.36 5.50
CA LEU A 8 28.91 -18.90 5.73
C LEU A 8 30.31 -18.36 6.06
N PHE A 9 31.26 -19.23 6.42
CA PHE A 9 32.62 -18.80 6.80
C PHE A 9 33.66 -18.80 5.66
N ALA A 10 33.30 -19.30 4.50
CA ALA A 10 34.24 -19.39 3.33
C ALA A 10 34.26 -18.14 2.43
N LEU A 11 33.50 -17.09 2.75
CA LEU A 11 33.40 -15.84 1.96
C LEU A 11 34.09 -14.63 2.60
N ILE A 12 34.90 -14.83 3.65
CA ILE A 12 35.61 -13.74 4.35
C ILE A 12 37.06 -13.65 3.80
N GLY A 13 37.19 -13.27 2.54
CA GLY A 13 38.49 -13.12 1.89
C GLY A 13 38.60 -11.95 0.92
N VAL A 14 37.73 -10.93 1.01
CA VAL A 14 37.88 -9.70 0.19
C VAL A 14 37.97 -8.50 1.10
N THR A 15 39.17 -8.06 1.42
CA THR A 15 39.41 -6.77 2.07
C THR A 15 39.13 -5.65 1.08
N SER A 16 37.93 -5.09 1.11
CA SER A 16 37.60 -3.81 0.46
C SER A 16 37.38 -2.77 1.55
N PHE A 17 38.15 -1.71 1.51
CA PHE A 17 37.99 -0.54 2.40
C PHE A 17 36.60 0.04 2.24
N ALA A 18 35.69 -0.28 3.15
CA ALA A 18 34.43 0.41 3.28
C ALA A 18 34.70 1.80 3.89
N GLN A 19 34.78 2.82 3.07
CA GLN A 19 34.73 4.19 3.54
C GLN A 19 33.36 4.40 4.22
N ALA A 20 33.38 4.67 5.53
CA ALA A 20 32.18 5.04 6.26
C ALA A 20 31.48 6.18 5.53
N GLN A 21 30.28 5.90 5.02
CA GLN A 21 29.43 6.90 4.39
C GLN A 21 29.07 7.92 5.46
N GLN A 22 29.75 9.07 5.45
CA GLN A 22 29.35 10.23 6.26
C GLN A 22 27.89 10.49 5.92
N ASP A 23 27.01 10.32 6.91
CA ASP A 23 25.60 10.75 6.83
C ASP A 23 25.62 12.25 6.54
N SER A 24 25.62 12.58 5.23
CA SER A 24 25.61 13.95 4.76
C SER A 24 24.41 14.66 5.38
N ILE A 25 24.63 15.84 5.88
CA ILE A 25 23.65 16.78 6.43
C ILE A 25 22.34 16.62 5.66
N ARG A 26 21.40 15.86 6.20
CA ARG A 26 20.03 15.85 5.69
C ARG A 26 19.36 17.14 6.20
N ARG A 27 19.60 18.24 5.50
CA ARG A 27 18.57 19.28 5.35
C ARG A 27 17.28 18.53 5.01
N LEU A 28 16.08 19.09 5.25
CA LEU A 28 14.89 18.59 4.55
C LEU A 28 15.31 18.59 3.08
N ASN A 29 15.92 17.47 2.64
CA ASN A 29 16.43 17.37 1.28
C ASN A 29 15.21 17.63 0.43
N GLN A 30 15.36 18.54 -0.51
CA GLN A 30 14.33 18.81 -1.48
C GLN A 30 13.96 17.48 -2.12
N VAL A 31 12.92 16.82 -1.54
CA VAL A 31 12.53 15.49 -1.93
C VAL A 31 11.96 15.60 -3.32
N THR A 32 12.73 15.16 -4.29
CA THR A 32 12.28 15.06 -5.66
C THR A 32 11.33 13.89 -5.77
N ILE A 33 10.11 14.16 -6.14
CA ILE A 33 9.06 13.18 -6.37
C ILE A 33 8.81 13.07 -7.87
N ARG A 34 8.42 11.87 -8.34
CA ARG A 34 8.10 11.63 -9.76
C ARG A 34 6.65 11.17 -9.96
N PRO A 35 5.65 11.84 -9.36
CA PRO A 35 4.30 11.30 -9.36
C PRO A 35 3.59 11.42 -10.72
N TYR A 36 3.93 12.41 -11.54
CA TYR A 36 3.22 12.76 -12.77
C TYR A 36 4.20 12.94 -13.93
N PHE A 37 5.14 12.00 -14.12
CA PHE A 37 6.22 12.07 -15.12
C PHE A 37 7.16 13.27 -14.96
N SER A 38 6.95 14.14 -13.98
CA SER A 38 7.79 15.30 -13.72
C SER A 38 8.61 15.12 -12.44
N ASN A 39 9.90 15.46 -12.51
CA ASN A 39 10.74 15.56 -11.32
C ASN A 39 10.48 16.92 -10.66
N GLN A 40 9.58 16.97 -9.69
CA GLN A 40 9.25 18.21 -9.00
C GLN A 40 9.65 18.14 -7.53
N SER A 41 10.00 19.31 -6.98
CA SER A 41 10.07 19.43 -5.53
C SER A 41 8.67 19.34 -4.94
N LEU A 42 8.55 18.80 -3.72
CA LEU A 42 7.24 18.62 -3.08
C LEU A 42 6.47 19.94 -2.99
N ILE A 43 7.15 21.08 -2.71
CA ILE A 43 6.52 22.39 -2.60
C ILE A 43 5.83 22.85 -3.90
N ARG A 44 6.30 22.39 -5.05
CA ARG A 44 5.74 22.75 -6.37
C ARG A 44 4.76 21.74 -6.93
N SER A 45 4.63 20.57 -6.32
CA SER A 45 3.72 19.53 -6.81
C SER A 45 2.26 19.96 -6.72
N THR A 46 1.50 19.70 -7.77
CA THR A 46 0.06 20.03 -7.88
C THR A 46 -0.83 19.08 -7.10
N GLY A 47 -0.36 17.84 -6.82
CA GLY A 47 -1.15 16.81 -6.15
C GLY A 47 -0.94 16.75 -4.65
N THR A 48 -1.87 16.12 -3.95
CA THR A 48 -1.75 15.77 -2.54
C THR A 48 -1.01 14.45 -2.41
N ILE A 49 0.24 14.50 -1.96
CA ILE A 49 1.17 13.36 -1.96
C ILE A 49 1.64 13.07 -0.54
N GLY A 50 1.45 11.83 -0.10
CA GLY A 50 2.11 11.28 1.09
C GLY A 50 3.43 10.63 0.70
N LEU A 51 4.47 10.88 1.48
CA LEU A 51 5.79 10.30 1.27
C LEU A 51 6.23 9.52 2.49
N ILE A 52 6.63 8.26 2.27
CA ILE A 52 7.25 7.40 3.25
C ILE A 52 8.63 7.03 2.72
N ASP A 53 9.66 7.58 3.31
CA ASP A 53 11.05 7.30 2.97
C ASP A 53 11.62 6.12 3.80
N SER A 54 12.81 5.66 3.45
CA SER A 54 13.50 4.60 4.19
C SER A 54 13.74 4.97 5.66
N GLY A 55 13.96 6.27 5.96
CA GLY A 55 14.09 6.77 7.32
C GLY A 55 12.83 6.55 8.15
N THR A 56 11.65 6.83 7.56
CA THR A 56 10.35 6.58 8.20
C THR A 56 10.07 5.08 8.36
N LEU A 57 10.36 4.27 7.33
CA LEU A 57 10.23 2.80 7.41
C LEU A 57 11.09 2.19 8.51
N ASN A 58 12.35 2.64 8.64
CA ASN A 58 13.29 2.11 9.63
C ASN A 58 12.99 2.54 11.07
N LYS A 59 12.17 3.57 11.30
CA LYS A 59 11.73 3.99 12.64
C LYS A 59 10.64 3.08 13.20
N GLN A 60 9.90 2.42 12.34
CA GLN A 60 8.84 1.48 12.71
C GLN A 60 9.44 0.09 13.00
N SER A 61 8.63 -0.82 13.59
CA SER A 61 8.97 -2.24 13.57
C SER A 61 9.05 -2.74 12.13
N GLY A 62 10.01 -3.61 11.82
CA GLY A 62 10.24 -4.10 10.45
C GLY A 62 9.19 -5.07 9.93
N ASN A 63 8.11 -5.31 10.66
CA ASN A 63 7.19 -6.41 10.41
C ASN A 63 6.14 -6.12 9.34
N SER A 64 5.70 -4.85 9.17
CA SER A 64 4.69 -4.48 8.17
C SER A 64 4.76 -3.01 7.78
N PHE A 65 4.08 -2.66 6.67
CA PHE A 65 3.91 -1.26 6.25
C PHE A 65 2.89 -0.49 7.12
N VAL A 66 2.10 -1.15 7.96
CA VAL A 66 0.92 -0.58 8.64
C VAL A 66 1.26 0.69 9.41
N SER A 67 2.25 0.62 10.30
CA SER A 67 2.60 1.77 11.15
C SER A 67 3.14 2.95 10.34
N ALA A 68 3.96 2.68 9.31
CA ALA A 68 4.51 3.73 8.44
C ALA A 68 3.41 4.38 7.55
N VAL A 69 2.54 3.59 6.95
CA VAL A 69 1.45 4.08 6.09
C VAL A 69 0.47 4.94 6.89
N ASN A 70 0.16 4.55 8.13
CA ASN A 70 -0.74 5.30 9.01
C ASN A 70 -0.15 6.64 9.49
N THR A 71 1.10 6.98 9.19
CA THR A 71 1.65 8.33 9.42
C THR A 71 1.18 9.35 8.36
N ILE A 72 0.61 8.89 7.24
CA ILE A 72 0.17 9.75 6.16
C ILE A 72 -1.28 10.18 6.39
N PRO A 73 -1.58 11.49 6.45
CA PRO A 73 -2.95 11.95 6.65
C PRO A 73 -3.87 11.51 5.51
N GLY A 74 -5.10 11.12 5.83
CA GLY A 74 -6.09 10.63 4.86
C GLY A 74 -5.87 9.21 4.38
N VAL A 75 -4.84 8.52 4.88
CA VAL A 75 -4.52 7.12 4.54
C VAL A 75 -4.65 6.26 5.79
N ARG A 76 -5.31 5.11 5.64
CA ARG A 76 -5.46 4.14 6.71
C ARG A 76 -5.14 2.75 6.20
N MET A 77 -4.15 2.11 6.79
CA MET A 77 -3.84 0.71 6.59
C MET A 77 -4.21 -0.07 7.83
N GLU A 78 -4.90 -1.17 7.64
CA GLU A 78 -5.41 -2.04 8.69
C GLU A 78 -4.85 -3.44 8.54
N GLU A 79 -4.71 -4.12 9.67
CA GLU A 79 -4.25 -5.50 9.76
C GLU A 79 -5.21 -6.30 10.63
N ARG A 80 -5.89 -7.30 10.05
CA ARG A 80 -6.85 -8.17 10.77
C ARG A 80 -6.15 -9.29 11.54
N SER A 81 -5.04 -9.74 11.02
CA SER A 81 -4.05 -10.65 11.60
C SER A 81 -2.74 -10.46 10.85
N PRO A 82 -1.58 -10.86 11.35
CA PRO A 82 -0.32 -10.73 10.63
C PRO A 82 -0.44 -11.20 9.17
N GLY A 83 -0.06 -10.35 8.21
CA GLY A 83 -0.16 -10.62 6.77
C GLY A 83 -1.52 -10.33 6.12
N SER A 84 -2.57 -10.04 6.88
CA SER A 84 -3.91 -9.75 6.35
C SER A 84 -4.18 -8.24 6.32
N TYR A 85 -3.78 -7.59 5.22
CA TYR A 85 -3.84 -6.13 5.10
C TYR A 85 -5.06 -5.63 4.34
N ARG A 86 -5.55 -4.46 4.77
CA ARG A 86 -6.48 -3.61 4.02
C ARG A 86 -5.93 -2.20 3.97
N LEU A 87 -6.19 -1.49 2.88
CA LEU A 87 -5.73 -0.14 2.68
C LEU A 87 -6.88 0.74 2.19
N SER A 88 -7.00 1.91 2.78
CA SER A 88 -7.96 2.93 2.43
C SER A 88 -7.27 4.26 2.22
N ILE A 89 -7.59 4.95 1.14
CA ILE A 89 -7.27 6.35 0.92
C ILE A 89 -8.59 7.10 0.88
N ARG A 90 -8.79 8.07 1.80
CA ARG A 90 -10.00 8.88 1.89
C ARG A 90 -11.30 8.06 1.86
N GLY A 91 -11.38 7.04 2.74
CA GLY A 91 -12.61 6.25 2.91
C GLY A 91 -12.88 5.20 1.84
N SER A 92 -11.92 4.85 1.00
CA SER A 92 -12.08 3.85 -0.06
C SER A 92 -12.28 2.39 0.42
N LEU A 93 -12.50 2.17 1.72
CA LEU A 93 -12.57 0.85 2.35
C LEU A 93 -13.88 0.10 2.11
N LEU A 94 -14.96 0.77 1.76
CA LEU A 94 -16.32 0.20 1.66
C LEU A 94 -16.40 -1.07 0.80
N ARG A 95 -15.66 -1.11 -0.29
CA ARG A 95 -15.65 -2.23 -1.22
C ARG A 95 -14.48 -3.20 -1.00
N SER A 96 -13.66 -2.98 0.02
CA SER A 96 -12.47 -3.82 0.32
C SER A 96 -12.59 -4.53 1.66
N PRO A 97 -13.46 -5.54 1.80
CA PRO A 97 -13.50 -6.36 3.01
C PRO A 97 -12.20 -7.15 3.18
N PHE A 98 -11.55 -7.51 2.08
CA PHE A 98 -10.27 -8.22 2.01
C PHE A 98 -9.42 -7.63 0.90
N GLY A 99 -8.11 -7.49 1.14
CA GLY A 99 -7.17 -6.99 0.15
C GLY A 99 -7.32 -5.49 -0.11
N ILE A 100 -6.86 -5.04 -1.27
CA ILE A 100 -6.84 -3.65 -1.70
C ILE A 100 -7.55 -3.56 -3.03
N ARG A 101 -8.58 -2.71 -3.09
CA ARG A 101 -9.37 -2.43 -4.30
C ARG A 101 -9.48 -0.94 -4.50
N ASN A 102 -9.80 -0.49 -5.72
CA ASN A 102 -9.89 0.91 -6.14
C ASN A 102 -8.64 1.80 -5.85
N ILE A 103 -7.54 1.20 -5.45
CA ILE A 103 -6.22 1.82 -5.32
C ILE A 103 -5.29 1.07 -6.25
N LYS A 104 -4.62 1.77 -7.15
CA LYS A 104 -3.66 1.16 -8.07
C LYS A 104 -2.27 1.22 -7.48
N ILE A 105 -1.52 0.13 -7.58
CA ILE A 105 -0.17 0.02 -7.03
C ILE A 105 0.81 -0.22 -8.17
N TYR A 106 1.89 0.54 -8.18
CA TYR A 106 3.05 0.34 -9.06
C TYR A 106 4.29 0.09 -8.23
N MET A 107 5.16 -0.76 -8.70
CA MET A 107 6.54 -0.87 -8.26
C MET A 107 7.43 -0.39 -9.40
N ASP A 108 8.02 0.82 -9.22
CA ASP A 108 8.72 1.55 -10.28
C ASP A 108 7.81 1.75 -11.52
N ASP A 109 8.20 1.27 -12.71
CA ASP A 109 7.42 1.38 -13.96
C ASP A 109 6.39 0.23 -14.15
N PHE A 110 6.22 -0.65 -13.15
CA PHE A 110 5.47 -1.89 -13.28
C PHE A 110 4.20 -1.89 -12.43
N PRO A 111 2.99 -2.01 -13.03
CA PRO A 111 1.76 -2.21 -12.28
C PRO A 111 1.75 -3.52 -11.49
N LEU A 112 1.45 -3.45 -10.19
CA LEU A 112 1.21 -4.62 -9.35
C LEU A 112 -0.29 -4.94 -9.24
N THR A 113 -1.16 -3.96 -9.51
CA THR A 113 -2.60 -4.17 -9.62
C THR A 113 -2.89 -4.87 -10.93
N ASP A 114 -3.58 -5.99 -10.88
CA ASP A 114 -3.94 -6.79 -12.05
C ASP A 114 -5.11 -6.17 -12.86
N ALA A 115 -5.42 -6.74 -14.03
CA ALA A 115 -6.53 -6.28 -14.85
C ALA A 115 -7.89 -6.53 -14.19
N GLY A 116 -7.99 -7.47 -13.26
CA GLY A 116 -9.18 -7.76 -12.47
C GLY A 116 -9.41 -6.81 -11.29
N GLY A 117 -8.50 -5.85 -11.07
CA GLY A 117 -8.61 -4.84 -10.02
C GLY A 117 -8.11 -5.27 -8.63
N ASN A 118 -7.37 -6.38 -8.52
CA ASN A 118 -6.80 -6.84 -7.26
C ASN A 118 -5.35 -6.36 -7.10
N SER A 119 -4.97 -6.03 -5.87
CA SER A 119 -3.61 -5.66 -5.49
C SER A 119 -3.18 -6.43 -4.25
N TYR A 120 -2.06 -7.16 -4.35
CA TYR A 120 -1.53 -8.00 -3.28
C TYR A 120 -0.33 -7.34 -2.59
N LEU A 121 -0.55 -6.25 -1.83
CA LEU A 121 0.52 -5.57 -1.09
C LEU A 121 1.18 -6.48 -0.04
N ASN A 122 0.45 -7.47 0.46
CA ASN A 122 0.96 -8.47 1.40
C ASN A 122 1.96 -9.46 0.78
N ALA A 123 2.03 -9.54 -0.55
CA ALA A 123 3.10 -10.27 -1.23
C ALA A 123 4.47 -9.59 -1.08
N LEU A 124 4.51 -8.29 -0.79
CA LEU A 124 5.76 -7.54 -0.64
C LEU A 124 6.27 -7.57 0.80
N ASP A 125 7.58 -7.68 0.94
CA ASP A 125 8.26 -7.44 2.21
C ASP A 125 8.68 -5.97 2.33
N VAL A 126 8.66 -5.42 3.55
CA VAL A 126 9.11 -4.04 3.84
C VAL A 126 10.55 -3.83 3.37
N ALA A 127 11.40 -4.85 3.49
CA ALA A 127 12.80 -4.81 3.05
C ALA A 127 12.95 -4.62 1.53
N GLY A 128 11.92 -4.97 0.72
CA GLY A 128 11.94 -4.80 -0.74
C GLY A 128 11.68 -3.35 -1.20
N ALA A 129 11.24 -2.46 -0.31
CA ALA A 129 10.87 -1.09 -0.64
C ALA A 129 11.83 -0.07 -0.02
N SER A 130 12.28 0.91 -0.79
CA SER A 130 13.06 2.05 -0.31
C SER A 130 12.21 3.28 -0.04
N GLN A 131 11.09 3.42 -0.74
CA GLN A 131 10.20 4.58 -0.63
C GLN A 131 8.79 4.20 -1.11
N LEU A 132 7.76 4.80 -0.49
CA LEU A 132 6.39 4.78 -0.99
C LEU A 132 5.93 6.22 -1.20
N GLN A 133 5.33 6.48 -2.36
CA GLN A 133 4.64 7.73 -2.67
C GLN A 133 3.15 7.41 -2.82
N ILE A 134 2.30 8.07 -2.04
CA ILE A 134 0.86 7.85 -2.02
C ILE A 134 0.17 9.07 -2.63
N LEU A 135 -0.32 8.92 -3.84
CA LEU A 135 -1.08 9.94 -4.56
C LEU A 135 -2.53 9.81 -4.13
N LYS A 136 -3.03 10.81 -3.40
CA LYS A 136 -4.36 10.77 -2.82
C LYS A 136 -5.41 11.31 -3.79
N GLY A 137 -6.61 10.75 -3.72
CA GLY A 137 -7.69 11.04 -4.66
C GLY A 137 -7.52 10.40 -6.05
N PRO A 138 -8.50 10.55 -6.95
CA PRO A 138 -8.48 9.91 -8.25
C PRO A 138 -7.31 10.34 -9.13
N GLN A 139 -6.58 9.36 -9.67
CA GLN A 139 -5.47 9.55 -10.60
C GLN A 139 -5.71 8.84 -11.93
N SER A 140 -6.98 8.63 -12.28
CA SER A 140 -7.39 7.83 -13.43
C SER A 140 -6.91 8.41 -14.76
N SER A 141 -6.65 9.72 -14.84
CA SER A 141 -6.17 10.40 -16.05
C SER A 141 -4.78 9.96 -16.53
N ILE A 142 -3.98 9.30 -15.67
CA ILE A 142 -2.61 8.87 -15.99
C ILE A 142 -2.39 7.40 -15.68
N TYR A 143 -3.08 6.88 -14.65
CA TYR A 143 -2.85 5.54 -14.12
C TYR A 143 -4.01 4.57 -14.39
N GLY A 144 -5.03 4.98 -15.15
CA GLY A 144 -6.19 4.15 -15.43
C GLY A 144 -7.14 4.01 -14.25
N ALA A 145 -7.89 2.93 -14.22
CA ALA A 145 -8.96 2.72 -13.23
C ALA A 145 -8.47 2.76 -11.79
N ASN A 146 -8.85 3.81 -11.05
CA ASN A 146 -8.72 3.96 -9.61
C ASN A 146 -9.62 5.13 -9.14
N SER A 147 -10.37 4.96 -8.07
CA SER A 147 -11.19 6.02 -7.47
C SER A 147 -10.60 6.54 -6.15
N GLY A 148 -9.76 5.75 -5.49
CA GLY A 148 -9.16 6.10 -4.19
C GLY A 148 -7.80 6.77 -4.30
N GLY A 149 -6.96 6.35 -5.23
CA GLY A 149 -5.61 6.86 -5.39
C GLY A 149 -4.61 5.86 -5.96
N VAL A 150 -3.33 6.25 -5.95
CA VAL A 150 -2.23 5.43 -6.47
C VAL A 150 -1.09 5.36 -5.47
N ILE A 151 -0.48 4.20 -5.33
CA ILE A 151 0.75 3.99 -4.57
C ILE A 151 1.87 3.65 -5.53
N LEU A 152 2.92 4.45 -5.50
CA LEU A 152 4.15 4.23 -6.22
C LEU A 152 5.21 3.73 -5.23
N ILE A 153 5.61 2.47 -5.37
CA ILE A 153 6.63 1.84 -4.55
C ILE A 153 7.95 1.91 -5.30
N GLN A 154 8.94 2.51 -4.70
CA GLN A 154 10.29 2.44 -5.19
C GLN A 154 10.97 1.20 -4.59
N PRO A 155 11.39 0.24 -5.40
CA PRO A 155 12.11 -0.94 -4.90
C PRO A 155 13.46 -0.54 -4.32
N GLN A 156 14.06 -1.43 -3.51
CA GLN A 156 15.45 -1.26 -3.08
C GLN A 156 16.35 -1.22 -4.31
N GLY A 157 16.96 -0.07 -4.55
CA GLY A 157 17.90 0.16 -5.65
C GLY A 157 19.35 0.15 -5.16
N THR A 158 20.26 0.30 -6.10
CA THR A 158 21.68 0.37 -5.80
C THR A 158 22.06 1.81 -5.45
N ASN A 159 22.41 2.04 -4.19
CA ASN A 159 22.85 3.34 -3.67
C ASN A 159 24.39 3.42 -3.51
N VAL A 160 25.11 2.47 -4.06
CA VAL A 160 26.57 2.42 -4.03
C VAL A 160 27.13 3.52 -4.92
N PRO A 161 27.93 4.50 -4.39
CA PRO A 161 28.34 5.66 -5.16
C PRO A 161 29.43 5.31 -6.20
N THR A 162 30.29 4.38 -5.90
CA THR A 162 31.41 3.91 -6.73
C THR A 162 31.20 2.47 -7.16
N ASP A 163 32.02 1.96 -8.06
CA ASP A 163 32.02 0.55 -8.41
C ASP A 163 32.46 -0.27 -7.20
N SER A 164 31.52 -0.95 -6.60
CA SER A 164 31.68 -1.72 -5.37
C SER A 164 30.49 -2.63 -5.11
N THR A 165 30.64 -3.48 -4.12
CA THR A 165 29.58 -4.33 -3.57
C THR A 165 29.38 -4.00 -2.11
N SER A 166 28.13 -3.93 -1.67
CA SER A 166 27.76 -3.83 -0.27
C SER A 166 26.73 -4.88 0.10
N VAL A 167 26.81 -5.37 1.32
CA VAL A 167 25.83 -6.31 1.87
C VAL A 167 25.33 -5.76 3.20
N ALA A 168 24.02 -5.76 3.41
CA ALA A 168 23.42 -5.43 4.67
C ALA A 168 22.57 -6.61 5.18
N LEU A 169 22.73 -6.97 6.42
CA LEU A 169 21.96 -8.03 7.09
C LEU A 169 21.22 -7.40 8.28
N LYS A 170 19.89 -7.55 8.29
CA LYS A 170 19.05 -7.11 9.40
C LYS A 170 18.37 -8.31 10.03
N LEU A 171 18.43 -8.40 11.36
CA LEU A 171 17.74 -9.39 12.19
C LEU A 171 16.87 -8.64 13.18
N GLU A 172 15.62 -9.03 13.31
CA GLU A 172 14.69 -8.47 14.30
C GLU A 172 13.88 -9.60 14.92
N SER A 173 13.71 -9.56 16.24
CA SER A 173 12.88 -10.49 16.98
C SER A 173 12.00 -9.74 17.97
N GLY A 174 10.86 -10.32 18.34
CA GLY A 174 9.92 -9.64 19.23
C GLY A 174 8.89 -10.56 19.87
N SER A 175 7.94 -9.94 20.54
CA SER A 175 6.81 -10.60 21.18
C SER A 175 6.00 -11.43 20.17
N PHE A 176 5.28 -12.41 20.67
CA PHE A 176 4.41 -13.31 19.88
C PHE A 176 5.18 -14.09 18.80
N GLY A 177 6.39 -14.57 19.13
CA GLY A 177 7.22 -15.34 18.22
C GLY A 177 7.64 -14.58 16.95
N ALA A 178 7.53 -13.25 16.95
CA ALA A 178 7.90 -12.43 15.79
C ALA A 178 9.40 -12.55 15.52
N PHE A 179 9.72 -12.87 14.26
CA PHE A 179 11.10 -12.90 13.76
C PHE A 179 11.11 -12.42 12.31
N HIS A 180 12.01 -11.50 12.00
CA HIS A 180 12.23 -11.01 10.65
C HIS A 180 13.72 -10.93 10.36
N GLN A 181 14.14 -11.62 9.33
CA GLN A 181 15.51 -11.59 8.78
C GLN A 181 15.45 -11.08 7.37
N ASN A 182 16.32 -10.15 7.02
CA ASN A 182 16.52 -9.77 5.63
C ASN A 182 18.00 -9.54 5.31
N ALA A 183 18.37 -9.81 4.05
CA ALA A 183 19.66 -9.55 3.48
C ALA A 183 19.48 -8.71 2.22
N LEU A 184 20.25 -7.63 2.10
CA LEU A 184 20.30 -6.76 0.93
C LEU A 184 21.71 -6.78 0.36
N LEU A 185 21.87 -7.24 -0.89
CA LEU A 185 23.09 -7.12 -1.66
C LEU A 185 22.91 -6.02 -2.70
N GLN A 186 23.85 -5.10 -2.78
CA GLN A 186 23.90 -4.06 -3.81
C GLN A 186 25.28 -4.11 -4.50
N HIS A 187 25.27 -4.16 -5.82
CA HIS A 187 26.47 -4.21 -6.64
C HIS A 187 26.39 -3.19 -7.76
N LYS A 188 27.48 -2.47 -7.97
CA LYS A 188 27.65 -1.57 -9.10
C LYS A 188 28.99 -1.87 -9.76
N SER A 189 28.98 -2.02 -11.09
CA SER A 189 30.17 -2.17 -11.92
C SER A 189 29.94 -1.42 -13.23
N GLY A 190 30.60 -0.29 -13.41
CA GLY A 190 30.44 0.59 -14.56
C GLY A 190 28.98 0.96 -14.83
N LYS A 191 28.45 0.44 -15.93
CA LYS A 191 27.08 0.68 -16.40
C LYS A 191 26.03 -0.28 -15.82
N TYR A 192 26.44 -1.28 -15.06
CA TYR A 192 25.57 -2.31 -14.49
C TYR A 192 25.32 -2.07 -13.00
N LYS A 193 24.06 -2.21 -12.58
CA LYS A 193 23.62 -2.11 -11.18
C LYS A 193 22.72 -3.27 -10.87
N LEU A 194 22.96 -3.92 -9.73
CA LEU A 194 22.18 -5.03 -9.21
C LEU A 194 21.82 -4.78 -7.75
N SER A 195 20.58 -5.00 -7.40
CA SER A 195 20.12 -5.06 -6.01
C SER A 195 19.34 -6.35 -5.80
N ILE A 196 19.72 -7.14 -4.81
CA ILE A 196 19.03 -8.37 -4.40
C ILE A 196 18.59 -8.21 -2.96
N THR A 197 17.32 -8.41 -2.71
CA THR A 197 16.73 -8.47 -1.37
C THR A 197 16.17 -9.86 -1.13
N GLN A 198 16.60 -10.50 -0.04
CA GLN A 198 16.02 -11.74 0.47
C GLN A 198 15.46 -11.45 1.86
N ALA A 199 14.26 -11.96 2.18
CA ALA A 199 13.70 -11.84 3.52
C ALA A 199 12.96 -13.11 3.92
N TYR A 200 12.94 -13.35 5.22
CA TYR A 200 12.10 -14.35 5.88
C TYR A 200 11.47 -13.72 7.10
N GLN A 201 10.16 -13.87 7.22
CA GLN A 201 9.38 -13.35 8.34
C GLN A 201 8.49 -14.45 8.89
N ARG A 202 8.35 -14.48 10.21
CA ARG A 202 7.35 -15.32 10.90
C ARG A 202 6.79 -14.59 12.12
N SER A 203 5.61 -15.00 12.55
CA SER A 203 4.98 -14.58 13.82
C SER A 203 3.98 -15.63 14.25
N ASP A 204 3.86 -15.90 15.53
CA ASP A 204 2.78 -16.75 16.07
C ASP A 204 1.47 -15.94 16.15
N GLY A 205 1.56 -14.61 16.11
CA GLY A 205 0.44 -13.69 16.24
C GLY A 205 -0.04 -13.51 17.69
N TYR A 206 -0.85 -12.49 17.91
CA TYR A 206 -1.39 -12.16 19.24
C TYR A 206 -2.60 -13.05 19.61
N ARG A 207 -3.43 -13.35 18.62
CA ARG A 207 -4.66 -14.14 18.79
C ARG A 207 -4.39 -15.61 18.50
N ASP A 208 -5.21 -16.49 19.08
CA ASP A 208 -5.24 -17.89 18.70
C ASP A 208 -5.50 -17.99 17.20
N HIS A 209 -4.79 -18.89 16.53
CA HIS A 209 -4.93 -19.11 15.08
C HIS A 209 -4.65 -17.85 14.23
N SER A 210 -3.56 -17.13 14.54
CA SER A 210 -3.15 -15.93 13.80
C SER A 210 -1.67 -15.93 13.39
N ASN A 211 -1.05 -17.09 13.34
CA ASN A 211 0.34 -17.22 12.90
C ASN A 211 0.52 -16.85 11.42
N MET A 212 1.71 -16.40 11.08
CA MET A 212 2.11 -16.03 9.73
C MET A 212 3.56 -16.42 9.46
N ASP A 213 3.84 -16.82 8.22
CA ASP A 213 5.18 -16.90 7.66
C ASP A 213 5.22 -16.37 6.22
N ARG A 214 6.35 -15.75 5.86
CA ARG A 214 6.61 -15.27 4.50
C ARG A 214 8.06 -15.49 4.12
N LYS A 215 8.27 -16.03 2.93
CA LYS A 215 9.56 -16.06 2.24
C LYS A 215 9.50 -15.08 1.08
N TYR A 216 10.48 -14.22 0.98
CA TYR A 216 10.53 -13.17 -0.02
C TYR A 216 11.89 -13.12 -0.70
N PHE A 217 11.88 -12.95 -2.02
CA PHE A 217 13.06 -12.69 -2.84
C PHE A 217 12.72 -11.62 -3.87
N GLN A 218 13.61 -10.65 -4.05
CA GLN A 218 13.49 -9.59 -5.07
C GLN A 218 14.86 -9.34 -5.69
N ALA A 219 14.88 -9.19 -7.01
CA ALA A 219 16.06 -8.74 -7.76
C ALA A 219 15.66 -7.56 -8.65
N LEU A 220 16.42 -6.49 -8.57
CA LEU A 220 16.35 -5.34 -9.46
C LEU A 220 17.68 -5.15 -10.16
N GLN A 221 17.65 -5.20 -11.50
CA GLN A 221 18.81 -4.96 -12.35
C GLN A 221 18.58 -3.70 -13.16
N LYS A 222 19.64 -2.92 -13.37
CA LYS A 222 19.66 -1.81 -14.30
C LYS A 222 20.96 -1.85 -15.09
N TRP A 223 20.86 -1.81 -16.41
CA TRP A 223 21.97 -1.79 -17.33
C TRP A 223 21.87 -0.61 -18.30
N ASP A 224 22.78 0.35 -18.14
CA ASP A 224 22.92 1.51 -19.03
C ASP A 224 23.73 1.07 -20.27
N TYR A 225 23.11 0.29 -21.21
CA TYR A 225 23.77 -0.36 -22.34
C TYR A 225 24.27 0.65 -23.38
N THR A 226 23.67 1.84 -23.47
CA THR A 226 24.23 2.99 -24.19
C THR A 226 24.22 4.23 -23.30
N LYS A 227 24.77 5.37 -23.80
CA LYS A 227 24.67 6.66 -23.11
C LYS A 227 23.22 7.16 -23.02
N ASN A 228 22.37 6.75 -23.96
CA ASN A 228 21.01 7.25 -24.14
C ASN A 228 19.94 6.20 -23.82
N ALA A 229 20.33 4.98 -23.42
CA ALA A 229 19.35 3.92 -23.19
C ALA A 229 19.76 3.01 -22.03
N ASN A 230 18.74 2.61 -21.25
CA ASN A 230 18.90 1.65 -20.17
C ASN A 230 17.80 0.60 -20.17
N LEU A 231 18.16 -0.59 -19.80
CA LEU A 231 17.28 -1.71 -19.54
C LEU A 231 17.18 -1.91 -18.03
N LYS A 232 15.96 -2.07 -17.54
CA LYS A 232 15.65 -2.38 -16.15
C LYS A 232 14.89 -3.70 -16.10
N ALA A 233 15.26 -4.61 -15.21
CA ALA A 233 14.54 -5.85 -14.96
C ALA A 233 14.22 -5.96 -13.47
N LEU A 234 12.97 -6.25 -13.16
CA LEU A 234 12.46 -6.50 -11.81
C LEU A 234 11.92 -7.93 -11.76
N LEU A 235 12.32 -8.67 -10.74
CA LEU A 235 11.77 -9.98 -10.41
C LEU A 235 11.49 -10.01 -8.92
N PHE A 236 10.32 -10.53 -8.49
CA PHE A 236 10.14 -10.95 -7.10
C PHE A 236 9.34 -12.25 -6.99
N TYR A 237 9.62 -12.98 -5.92
CA TYR A 237 8.89 -14.16 -5.50
C TYR A 237 8.49 -14.00 -4.04
N SER A 238 7.23 -14.35 -3.74
CA SER A 238 6.69 -14.38 -2.38
C SER A 238 5.95 -15.69 -2.14
N ASP A 239 6.26 -16.35 -1.03
CA ASP A 239 5.51 -17.50 -0.50
C ASP A 239 5.00 -17.07 0.88
N LEU A 240 3.71 -16.73 0.95
CA LEU A 240 3.03 -16.19 2.12
C LEU A 240 1.99 -17.17 2.63
N HIS A 241 2.05 -17.46 3.91
CA HIS A 241 0.99 -18.15 4.65
C HIS A 241 0.60 -17.34 5.88
N TYR A 242 -0.69 -17.22 6.15
CA TYR A 242 -1.18 -16.72 7.43
C TYR A 242 -2.55 -17.30 7.77
N ASN A 243 -2.77 -17.51 9.06
CA ASN A 243 -4.06 -17.95 9.56
C ASN A 243 -5.00 -16.77 9.82
N THR A 244 -6.31 -17.01 9.68
CA THR A 244 -7.35 -16.00 9.85
C THR A 244 -8.23 -16.37 11.05
N PRO A 245 -8.03 -15.70 12.21
CA PRO A 245 -8.79 -16.00 13.43
C PRO A 245 -10.28 -15.67 13.31
N GLY A 246 -10.68 -14.81 12.36
CA GLY A 246 -12.05 -14.33 12.18
C GLY A 246 -12.48 -13.28 13.22
N GLY A 247 -13.55 -12.53 12.90
CA GLY A 247 -14.09 -11.50 13.77
C GLY A 247 -14.79 -12.06 15.00
N LEU A 248 -14.77 -11.30 16.10
CA LEU A 248 -15.44 -11.57 17.36
C LEU A 248 -16.67 -10.65 17.55
N THR A 249 -17.64 -11.12 18.33
CA THR A 249 -18.67 -10.21 18.90
C THR A 249 -18.07 -9.37 20.01
N GLU A 250 -18.73 -8.29 20.39
CA GLU A 250 -18.29 -7.44 21.52
C GLU A 250 -18.13 -8.26 22.81
N ALA A 251 -19.09 -9.15 23.14
CA ALA A 251 -19.04 -10.01 24.31
C ALA A 251 -17.81 -10.95 24.29
N GLN A 252 -17.55 -11.60 23.16
CA GLN A 252 -16.40 -12.49 23.01
C GLN A 252 -15.08 -11.70 23.15
N TYR A 253 -15.01 -10.49 22.55
CA TYR A 253 -13.85 -9.61 22.65
C TYR A 253 -13.57 -9.17 24.09
N GLN A 254 -14.62 -8.81 24.86
CA GLN A 254 -14.46 -8.42 26.25
C GLN A 254 -14.04 -9.61 27.13
N GLN A 255 -14.59 -10.79 26.87
CA GLN A 255 -14.28 -12.00 27.62
C GLN A 255 -12.85 -12.47 27.40
N ASN A 256 -12.41 -12.60 26.15
CA ASN A 256 -11.07 -13.03 25.80
C ASN A 256 -10.61 -12.40 24.46
N PRO A 257 -9.77 -11.35 24.49
CA PRO A 257 -9.29 -10.67 23.29
C PRO A 257 -8.39 -11.55 22.39
N LYS A 258 -7.86 -12.66 22.92
CA LYS A 258 -7.02 -13.60 22.13
C LYS A 258 -7.84 -14.64 21.38
N LEU A 259 -9.12 -14.79 21.66
CA LEU A 259 -9.96 -15.81 21.09
C LEU A 259 -9.99 -15.73 19.55
N SER A 260 -9.91 -16.86 18.86
CA SER A 260 -10.33 -16.99 17.47
C SER A 260 -11.85 -17.20 17.40
N ARG A 261 -12.46 -16.98 16.22
CA ARG A 261 -13.89 -17.19 16.01
C ARG A 261 -14.30 -18.63 16.42
N PRO A 262 -15.11 -18.81 17.48
CA PRO A 262 -15.57 -20.12 17.91
C PRO A 262 -16.65 -20.67 16.97
N ALA A 263 -16.95 -21.95 17.12
CA ALA A 263 -18.08 -22.57 16.46
C ALA A 263 -19.41 -21.94 16.90
N ALA A 264 -20.40 -21.90 16.01
CA ALA A 264 -21.73 -21.39 16.28
C ALA A 264 -22.79 -22.12 15.42
N GLY A 265 -23.70 -22.83 16.03
CA GLY A 265 -24.66 -23.69 15.32
C GLY A 265 -23.93 -24.72 14.45
N GLN A 266 -24.29 -24.78 13.18
CA GLN A 266 -23.66 -25.69 12.21
C GLN A 266 -22.29 -25.20 11.71
N ILE A 267 -21.93 -23.92 11.99
CA ILE A 267 -20.68 -23.32 11.53
C ILE A 267 -19.57 -23.72 12.50
N LYS A 268 -18.54 -24.41 12.00
CA LYS A 268 -17.36 -24.81 12.78
C LYS A 268 -16.47 -23.61 13.10
N SER A 269 -15.56 -23.78 14.08
CA SER A 269 -14.62 -22.73 14.46
C SER A 269 -13.58 -22.44 13.36
N ALA A 270 -12.90 -21.28 13.45
CA ALA A 270 -11.79 -20.94 12.55
C ALA A 270 -10.62 -21.93 12.68
N ILE A 271 -10.38 -22.44 13.90
CA ILE A 271 -9.35 -23.45 14.18
C ILE A 271 -9.68 -24.77 13.52
N ASP A 272 -10.90 -25.31 13.74
CA ASP A 272 -11.33 -26.58 13.16
C ASP A 272 -11.25 -26.56 11.64
N GLN A 273 -11.68 -25.47 11.04
CA GLN A 273 -11.66 -25.26 9.58
C GLN A 273 -10.28 -24.90 9.02
N LYS A 274 -9.25 -24.78 9.88
CA LYS A 274 -7.90 -24.34 9.52
C LYS A 274 -7.94 -23.09 8.63
N ALA A 275 -8.80 -22.13 9.02
CA ALA A 275 -9.03 -20.92 8.23
C ALA A 275 -7.73 -20.13 8.02
N GLY A 276 -7.38 -19.85 6.77
CA GLY A 276 -6.09 -19.21 6.47
C GLY A 276 -5.92 -18.89 4.98
N ILE A 277 -4.85 -18.21 4.68
CA ILE A 277 -4.46 -17.85 3.32
C ILE A 277 -3.09 -18.42 3.03
N TYR A 278 -2.96 -19.05 1.86
CA TYR A 278 -1.72 -19.51 1.27
C TYR A 278 -1.60 -18.86 -0.11
N SER A 279 -0.59 -18.06 -0.32
CA SER A 279 -0.40 -17.32 -1.59
C SER A 279 1.04 -17.39 -2.06
N LYS A 280 1.26 -17.97 -3.23
CA LYS A 280 2.56 -17.98 -3.90
C LYS A 280 2.46 -17.07 -5.11
N THR A 281 3.26 -16.01 -5.12
CA THR A 281 3.27 -15.03 -6.21
C THR A 281 4.65 -14.92 -6.82
N LEU A 282 4.73 -15.07 -8.13
CA LEU A 282 5.90 -14.75 -8.94
C LEU A 282 5.53 -13.56 -9.83
N TYR A 283 6.37 -12.55 -9.84
CA TYR A 283 6.23 -11.35 -10.66
C TYR A 283 7.53 -11.06 -11.41
N GLY A 284 7.43 -10.71 -12.68
CA GLY A 284 8.57 -10.29 -13.49
C GLY A 284 8.23 -9.17 -14.45
N GLY A 285 9.14 -8.22 -14.64
CA GLY A 285 8.96 -7.12 -15.56
C GLY A 285 10.29 -6.64 -16.15
N ILE A 286 10.26 -6.19 -17.40
CA ILE A 286 11.39 -5.59 -18.11
C ILE A 286 10.92 -4.23 -18.65
N SER A 287 11.71 -3.19 -18.43
CA SER A 287 11.47 -1.84 -18.93
C SER A 287 12.68 -1.31 -19.66
N ASN A 288 12.46 -0.76 -20.85
CA ASN A 288 13.48 -0.06 -21.62
C ASN A 288 13.17 1.43 -21.67
N ASN A 289 14.14 2.24 -21.25
CA ASN A 289 14.11 3.68 -21.34
C ASN A 289 15.10 4.12 -22.42
N TRP A 290 14.63 4.83 -23.44
CA TRP A 290 15.45 5.28 -24.55
C TRP A 290 15.25 6.79 -24.79
N ILE A 291 16.32 7.56 -24.63
CA ILE A 291 16.42 8.96 -25.03
C ILE A 291 16.74 8.98 -26.52
N ILE A 292 15.71 9.21 -27.36
CA ILE A 292 15.82 9.20 -28.81
C ILE A 292 16.69 10.36 -29.29
N ASN A 293 16.44 11.55 -28.70
CA ASN A 293 17.23 12.76 -28.89
C ASN A 293 17.06 13.70 -27.68
N GLY A 294 17.58 14.91 -27.73
CA GLY A 294 17.51 15.87 -26.64
C GLY A 294 16.10 16.21 -26.14
N ASN A 295 15.07 15.98 -26.94
CA ASN A 295 13.69 16.34 -26.64
C ASN A 295 12.77 15.13 -26.44
N PHE A 296 13.07 13.99 -27.07
CA PHE A 296 12.20 12.82 -27.09
C PHE A 296 12.79 11.66 -26.29
N LYS A 297 11.97 11.08 -25.43
CA LYS A 297 12.25 9.86 -24.67
C LYS A 297 11.10 8.88 -24.82
N HIS A 298 11.42 7.60 -25.04
CA HIS A 298 10.46 6.51 -25.05
C HIS A 298 10.68 5.59 -23.89
N VAL A 299 9.60 5.15 -23.26
CA VAL A 299 9.61 4.14 -22.20
C VAL A 299 8.63 3.03 -22.58
N ILE A 300 9.10 1.79 -22.54
CA ILE A 300 8.26 0.60 -22.72
C ILE A 300 8.55 -0.40 -21.61
N SER A 301 7.50 -0.93 -21.01
CA SER A 301 7.56 -1.91 -19.93
C SER A 301 6.64 -3.08 -20.25
N VAL A 302 7.16 -4.29 -20.19
CA VAL A 302 6.40 -5.55 -20.30
C VAL A 302 6.51 -6.25 -18.96
N PHE A 303 5.41 -6.80 -18.47
CA PHE A 303 5.36 -7.44 -17.16
C PHE A 303 4.37 -8.60 -17.13
N SER A 304 4.61 -9.52 -16.22
CA SER A 304 3.77 -10.68 -15.99
C SER A 304 3.76 -11.07 -14.52
N SER A 305 2.66 -11.63 -14.06
CA SER A 305 2.57 -12.23 -12.73
C SER A 305 1.78 -13.55 -12.75
N TYR A 306 2.14 -14.44 -11.84
CA TYR A 306 1.40 -15.66 -11.56
C TYR A 306 1.18 -15.78 -10.06
N THR A 307 -0.07 -16.05 -9.64
CA THR A 307 -0.43 -16.27 -8.24
C THR A 307 -1.20 -17.59 -8.10
N ASP A 308 -0.70 -18.49 -7.25
CA ASP A 308 -1.43 -19.67 -6.73
C ASP A 308 -1.94 -19.34 -5.32
N PHE A 309 -3.27 -19.22 -5.21
CA PHE A 309 -3.95 -18.77 -4.00
C PHE A 309 -4.87 -19.87 -3.49
N LYS A 310 -4.80 -20.13 -2.17
CA LYS A 310 -5.68 -21.06 -1.47
C LYS A 310 -6.18 -20.40 -0.20
N ASN A 311 -7.47 -20.55 0.06
CA ASN A 311 -8.13 -19.97 1.23
C ASN A 311 -9.12 -20.99 1.80
N PRO A 312 -8.67 -21.94 2.67
CA PRO A 312 -9.60 -22.61 3.55
C PRO A 312 -10.23 -21.54 4.47
N PHE A 313 -11.50 -21.27 4.23
CA PHE A 313 -12.30 -20.35 5.03
C PHE A 313 -13.32 -21.14 5.85
N ILE A 314 -14.02 -20.47 6.77
CA ILE A 314 -14.95 -21.15 7.71
C ILE A 314 -16.06 -21.89 6.96
N THR A 315 -16.54 -21.34 5.85
CA THR A 315 -17.70 -21.86 5.09
C THR A 315 -17.36 -22.54 3.77
N ASN A 316 -16.17 -22.29 3.23
CA ASN A 316 -15.75 -22.83 1.94
C ASN A 316 -14.22 -22.97 1.88
N TYR A 317 -13.73 -23.69 0.88
CA TYR A 317 -12.33 -23.77 0.52
C TYR A 317 -12.16 -23.19 -0.88
N GLU A 318 -11.63 -21.96 -0.98
CA GLU A 318 -11.37 -21.32 -2.26
C GLU A 318 -9.97 -21.67 -2.77
N LYS A 319 -9.86 -21.93 -4.07
CA LYS A 319 -8.61 -22.03 -4.80
C LYS A 319 -8.68 -21.15 -6.03
N ARG A 320 -7.65 -20.33 -6.23
CA ARG A 320 -7.50 -19.49 -7.43
C ARG A 320 -6.13 -19.69 -8.05
N LYS A 321 -6.10 -19.64 -9.38
CA LYS A 321 -4.88 -19.47 -10.16
C LYS A 321 -5.06 -18.25 -11.02
N GLU A 322 -4.17 -17.29 -10.87
CA GLU A 322 -4.26 -16.01 -11.55
C GLU A 322 -3.00 -15.81 -12.39
N PHE A 323 -3.19 -15.47 -13.65
CA PHE A 323 -2.10 -15.13 -14.57
C PHE A 323 -2.38 -13.78 -15.21
N THR A 324 -1.45 -12.85 -15.08
CA THR A 324 -1.51 -11.50 -15.67
C THR A 324 -0.37 -11.31 -16.64
N LEU A 325 -0.69 -10.72 -17.80
CA LEU A 325 0.28 -10.20 -18.76
C LEU A 325 -0.08 -8.76 -19.08
N GLY A 326 0.91 -7.88 -19.14
CA GLY A 326 0.67 -6.48 -19.44
C GLY A 326 1.83 -5.76 -20.11
N LEU A 327 1.47 -4.65 -20.72
CA LEU A 327 2.35 -3.72 -21.41
C LEU A 327 1.99 -2.29 -21.01
N ARG A 328 2.98 -1.46 -20.72
CA ARG A 328 2.85 -0.01 -20.60
C ARG A 328 3.90 0.65 -21.48
N SER A 329 3.48 1.62 -22.30
CA SER A 329 4.40 2.36 -23.18
C SER A 329 4.00 3.82 -23.25
N TYR A 330 4.98 4.72 -23.24
CA TYR A 330 4.72 6.15 -23.44
C TYR A 330 5.92 6.85 -24.09
N LEU A 331 5.58 7.88 -24.86
CA LEU A 331 6.52 8.83 -25.45
C LEU A 331 6.46 10.12 -24.65
N GLU A 332 7.60 10.61 -24.21
CA GLU A 332 7.78 11.90 -23.53
C GLU A 332 8.47 12.88 -24.48
N TYR A 333 7.88 14.06 -24.66
CA TYR A 333 8.47 15.20 -25.32
C TYR A 333 8.75 16.27 -24.29
N THR A 334 9.99 16.77 -24.23
CA THR A 334 10.41 17.85 -23.33
C THR A 334 11.01 18.99 -24.14
N ARG A 335 10.58 20.21 -23.86
CA ARG A 335 11.16 21.41 -24.44
C ARG A 335 11.35 22.46 -23.36
N ASN A 336 12.57 22.95 -23.24
CA ASN A 336 12.94 23.95 -22.27
C ASN A 336 13.34 25.24 -23.01
N THR A 337 12.77 26.37 -22.56
CA THR A 337 13.17 27.71 -22.92
C THR A 337 13.58 28.44 -21.65
N SER A 338 14.07 29.68 -21.77
CA SER A 338 14.45 30.51 -20.61
C SER A 338 13.29 30.76 -19.61
N HIS A 339 12.04 30.73 -20.08
CA HIS A 339 10.85 31.09 -19.28
C HIS A 339 9.84 29.99 -19.12
N VAL A 340 9.88 28.98 -20.00
CA VAL A 340 8.85 27.90 -20.02
C VAL A 340 9.51 26.55 -20.23
N GLU A 341 9.20 25.61 -19.34
CA GLU A 341 9.47 24.19 -19.53
C GLU A 341 8.16 23.48 -19.90
N TRP A 342 8.18 22.74 -21.00
CA TRP A 342 7.06 21.92 -21.46
C TRP A 342 7.44 20.46 -21.38
N LYS A 343 6.52 19.66 -20.88
CA LYS A 343 6.63 18.21 -20.95
C LYS A 343 5.29 17.61 -21.34
N PHE A 344 5.30 16.90 -22.45
CA PHE A 344 4.12 16.19 -22.95
C PHE A 344 4.39 14.71 -22.97
N ASN A 345 3.46 13.92 -22.40
CA ASN A 345 3.50 12.47 -22.41
C ASN A 345 2.25 11.94 -23.09
N LEU A 346 2.45 11.01 -24.04
CA LEU A 346 1.38 10.26 -24.68
C LEU A 346 1.67 8.77 -24.52
N GLY A 347 0.72 8.02 -24.01
CA GLY A 347 0.97 6.62 -23.73
C GLY A 347 -0.26 5.76 -23.62
N LEU A 348 -0.01 4.49 -23.43
CA LEU A 348 -1.02 3.45 -23.24
C LEU A 348 -0.58 2.41 -22.22
N GLU A 349 -1.55 1.76 -21.60
CA GLU A 349 -1.36 0.56 -20.80
C GLU A 349 -2.44 -0.46 -21.17
N SER A 350 -2.01 -1.71 -21.36
CA SER A 350 -2.87 -2.82 -21.70
C SER A 350 -2.54 -4.01 -20.82
N MET A 351 -3.55 -4.57 -20.17
CA MET A 351 -3.39 -5.73 -19.28
C MET A 351 -4.51 -6.73 -19.50
N LYS A 352 -4.15 -7.99 -19.35
CA LYS A 352 -5.10 -9.11 -19.32
C LYS A 352 -4.79 -10.00 -18.13
N THR A 353 -5.82 -10.35 -17.36
CA THR A 353 -5.74 -11.29 -16.24
C THR A 353 -6.73 -12.43 -16.45
N GLY A 354 -6.23 -13.66 -16.46
CA GLY A 354 -7.05 -14.87 -16.41
C GLY A 354 -7.07 -15.43 -15.00
N THR A 355 -8.25 -15.78 -14.51
CA THR A 355 -8.44 -16.34 -13.17
C THR A 355 -9.34 -17.57 -13.24
N ASP A 356 -8.83 -18.68 -12.72
CA ASP A 356 -9.61 -19.87 -12.41
C ASP A 356 -10.04 -19.80 -10.94
N PHE A 357 -11.35 -19.78 -10.71
CA PHE A 357 -11.98 -19.78 -9.36
C PHE A 357 -12.61 -21.12 -9.10
N ASP A 358 -12.14 -21.85 -8.09
CA ASP A 358 -12.73 -23.10 -7.63
C ASP A 358 -13.09 -22.97 -6.16
N ASN A 359 -14.37 -23.16 -5.82
CA ASN A 359 -14.86 -23.24 -4.46
C ASN A 359 -15.33 -24.67 -4.13
N TYR A 360 -14.94 -25.10 -2.95
CA TYR A 360 -15.28 -26.41 -2.38
C TYR A 360 -15.87 -26.22 -0.99
N ASP A 361 -16.57 -27.23 -0.49
CA ASP A 361 -16.81 -27.33 0.95
C ASP A 361 -15.46 -27.42 1.69
N ASN A 362 -15.36 -26.74 2.83
CA ASN A 362 -14.19 -26.89 3.69
C ASN A 362 -14.42 -28.01 4.70
N ASN A 363 -13.70 -29.12 4.57
CA ASN A 363 -13.72 -30.24 5.50
C ASN A 363 -12.44 -30.22 6.35
N TYR A 364 -12.44 -29.43 7.44
CA TYR A 364 -11.32 -29.33 8.38
C TYR A 364 -9.98 -28.96 7.69
N GLY A 365 -10.05 -28.01 6.77
CA GLY A 365 -8.91 -27.56 5.98
C GLY A 365 -8.61 -28.42 4.75
N GLN A 366 -9.47 -29.38 4.42
CA GLN A 366 -9.40 -30.20 3.21
C GLN A 366 -10.54 -29.84 2.25
N ARG A 367 -10.30 -30.00 0.96
CA ARG A 367 -11.32 -29.76 -0.07
C ARG A 367 -12.37 -30.88 -0.03
N GLY A 368 -13.61 -30.50 0.14
CA GLY A 368 -14.77 -31.35 0.04
C GLY A 368 -15.42 -31.34 -1.33
N ALA A 369 -16.75 -31.37 -1.39
CA ALA A 369 -17.53 -31.28 -2.60
C ALA A 369 -17.33 -29.93 -3.30
N VAL A 370 -17.41 -29.93 -4.64
CA VAL A 370 -17.32 -28.71 -5.44
C VAL A 370 -18.59 -27.88 -5.22
N GLN A 371 -18.45 -26.64 -4.78
CA GLN A 371 -19.54 -25.69 -4.68
C GLN A 371 -19.72 -24.93 -6.00
N ALA A 372 -18.59 -24.46 -6.59
CA ALA A 372 -18.58 -23.78 -7.87
C ALA A 372 -17.19 -23.80 -8.51
N SER A 373 -17.15 -23.81 -9.85
CA SER A 373 -15.93 -23.69 -10.64
C SER A 373 -16.18 -22.74 -11.80
N ASP A 374 -15.41 -21.67 -11.89
CA ASP A 374 -15.60 -20.58 -12.85
C ASP A 374 -14.26 -20.14 -13.44
N LYS A 375 -14.28 -19.70 -14.69
CA LYS A 375 -13.14 -19.04 -15.35
C LYS A 375 -13.52 -17.62 -15.74
N LEU A 376 -12.79 -16.65 -15.22
CA LEU A 376 -12.97 -15.23 -15.52
C LEU A 376 -11.70 -14.66 -16.13
N ASN A 377 -11.86 -13.80 -17.14
CA ASN A 377 -10.75 -13.09 -17.76
C ASN A 377 -11.11 -11.61 -17.87
N ALA A 378 -10.34 -10.76 -17.21
CA ALA A 378 -10.46 -9.32 -17.32
C ALA A 378 -9.48 -8.76 -18.35
N ASN A 379 -9.90 -7.69 -19.03
CA ASN A 379 -9.08 -6.87 -19.89
C ASN A 379 -9.23 -5.41 -19.45
N SER A 380 -8.10 -4.77 -19.13
CA SER A 380 -8.03 -3.37 -18.75
C SER A 380 -7.08 -2.65 -19.69
N ASN A 381 -7.60 -1.69 -20.45
CA ASN A 381 -6.83 -0.94 -21.43
C ASN A 381 -7.12 0.55 -21.25
N PHE A 382 -6.11 1.38 -21.33
CA PHE A 382 -6.31 2.83 -21.40
C PHE A 382 -5.19 3.50 -22.19
N ALA A 383 -5.58 4.57 -22.88
CA ALA A 383 -4.66 5.52 -23.47
C ALA A 383 -4.73 6.81 -22.67
N PHE A 384 -3.60 7.50 -22.52
CA PHE A 384 -3.51 8.72 -21.73
C PHE A 384 -2.64 9.77 -22.43
N ALA A 385 -2.97 11.04 -22.18
CA ALA A 385 -2.16 12.19 -22.52
C ALA A 385 -1.96 13.03 -21.24
N HIS A 386 -0.75 13.56 -21.06
CA HIS A 386 -0.40 14.43 -19.94
C HIS A 386 0.50 15.55 -20.43
N LEU A 387 0.13 16.77 -20.12
CA LEU A 387 0.90 17.99 -20.40
C LEU A 387 1.22 18.68 -19.10
N SER A 388 2.49 18.93 -18.82
CA SER A 388 2.93 19.82 -17.77
C SER A 388 3.62 21.05 -18.36
N ILE A 389 3.32 22.22 -17.80
CA ILE A 389 3.87 23.52 -18.19
C ILE A 389 4.38 24.19 -16.93
N ASP A 390 5.65 24.52 -16.91
CA ASP A 390 6.28 25.29 -15.86
C ASP A 390 6.60 26.69 -16.39
N LEU A 391 5.92 27.70 -15.85
CA LEU A 391 6.08 29.08 -16.23
C LEU A 391 6.94 29.81 -15.18
N LEU A 392 8.12 30.28 -15.59
CA LEU A 392 9.04 31.10 -14.77
C LEU A 392 9.40 30.45 -13.41
N GLN A 393 9.27 29.12 -13.29
CA GLN A 393 9.40 28.39 -12.03
C GLN A 393 8.43 28.87 -10.93
N LYS A 394 7.37 29.61 -11.28
CA LYS A 394 6.34 30.12 -10.37
C LYS A 394 5.01 29.42 -10.55
N LEU A 395 4.52 29.30 -11.78
CA LEU A 395 3.23 28.66 -12.07
C LEU A 395 3.46 27.32 -12.76
N PHE A 396 3.03 26.23 -12.11
CA PHE A 396 3.07 24.89 -12.65
C PHE A 396 1.66 24.40 -12.95
N ILE A 397 1.40 24.06 -14.21
CA ILE A 397 0.10 23.62 -14.74
C ILE A 397 0.23 22.18 -15.18
N GLU A 398 -0.71 21.34 -14.80
CA GLU A 398 -0.86 19.97 -15.28
C GLU A 398 -2.25 19.76 -15.88
N LEU A 399 -2.28 19.30 -17.13
CA LEU A 399 -3.48 18.86 -17.82
C LEU A 399 -3.30 17.40 -18.19
N SER A 400 -4.27 16.56 -17.87
CA SER A 400 -4.21 15.16 -18.27
C SER A 400 -5.59 14.60 -18.54
N ALA A 401 -5.63 13.61 -19.41
CA ALA A 401 -6.84 12.88 -19.72
C ALA A 401 -6.52 11.44 -20.12
N SER A 402 -7.43 10.54 -19.85
CA SER A 402 -7.37 9.18 -20.37
C SER A 402 -8.72 8.68 -20.87
N ALA A 403 -8.67 7.79 -21.88
CA ALA A 403 -9.79 6.99 -22.33
C ALA A 403 -9.57 5.55 -21.87
N ASN A 404 -10.48 5.03 -21.06
CA ASN A 404 -10.37 3.75 -20.38
C ASN A 404 -11.42 2.77 -20.87
N LEU A 405 -10.98 1.55 -21.22
CA LEU A 405 -11.82 0.44 -21.64
C LEU A 405 -11.61 -0.71 -20.67
N TYR A 406 -12.69 -1.18 -20.08
CA TYR A 406 -12.69 -2.33 -19.20
C TYR A 406 -13.79 -3.32 -19.61
N GLY A 407 -13.47 -4.59 -19.49
CA GLY A 407 -14.44 -5.66 -19.70
C GLY A 407 -13.89 -6.98 -19.21
N TYR A 408 -14.79 -7.92 -19.00
CA TYR A 408 -14.43 -9.28 -18.63
C TYR A 408 -15.30 -10.30 -19.38
N ASN A 409 -14.78 -11.49 -19.54
CA ASN A 409 -15.56 -12.63 -19.92
C ASN A 409 -15.53 -13.69 -18.81
N TYR A 410 -16.58 -14.46 -18.75
CA TYR A 410 -16.74 -15.52 -17.75
C TYR A 410 -17.34 -16.78 -18.36
N LYS A 411 -17.04 -17.91 -17.77
CA LYS A 411 -17.57 -19.23 -18.07
C LYS A 411 -17.74 -19.97 -16.75
N SER A 412 -18.93 -20.49 -16.47
CA SER A 412 -19.15 -21.40 -15.35
C SER A 412 -19.00 -22.86 -15.81
N ILE A 413 -18.37 -23.68 -14.97
CA ILE A 413 -18.15 -25.11 -15.21
C ILE A 413 -19.03 -25.95 -14.30
N ALA A 414 -19.15 -25.52 -13.01
CA ALA A 414 -19.95 -26.19 -12.01
C ALA A 414 -20.57 -25.17 -11.03
N PRO A 415 -21.73 -25.43 -10.39
CA PRO A 415 -22.54 -26.66 -10.53
C PRO A 415 -23.32 -26.73 -11.84
N VAL A 416 -23.59 -25.57 -12.47
CA VAL A 416 -24.29 -25.47 -13.75
C VAL A 416 -23.35 -24.88 -14.79
N ALA A 417 -23.16 -25.60 -15.89
CA ALA A 417 -22.31 -25.12 -16.98
C ALA A 417 -22.97 -23.94 -17.71
N ILE A 418 -22.29 -22.80 -17.72
CA ILE A 418 -22.68 -21.62 -18.49
C ILE A 418 -21.62 -21.41 -19.57
N PRO A 419 -22.01 -21.30 -20.87
CA PRO A 419 -21.06 -21.03 -21.94
C PRO A 419 -20.40 -19.66 -21.73
N LYS A 420 -19.26 -19.44 -22.40
CA LYS A 420 -18.53 -18.18 -22.31
C LYS A 420 -19.43 -16.99 -22.68
N LYS A 421 -19.55 -16.05 -21.77
CA LYS A 421 -20.24 -14.76 -21.96
C LYS A 421 -19.26 -13.62 -21.74
N THR A 422 -19.55 -12.46 -22.30
CA THR A 422 -18.71 -11.25 -22.20
C THR A 422 -19.54 -10.11 -21.65
N ASN A 423 -18.97 -9.38 -20.69
CA ASN A 423 -19.47 -8.11 -20.19
C ASN A 423 -18.45 -7.01 -20.52
N ARG A 424 -18.91 -5.92 -21.13
CA ARG A 424 -18.10 -4.76 -21.50
C ARG A 424 -18.76 -3.50 -20.99
N PHE A 425 -17.96 -2.58 -20.47
CA PHE A 425 -18.43 -1.27 -20.04
C PHE A 425 -18.09 -0.22 -21.08
N ASP A 426 -18.88 0.85 -21.12
CA ASP A 426 -18.63 1.99 -21.99
C ASP A 426 -17.29 2.65 -21.71
N ILE A 427 -16.71 3.29 -22.71
CA ILE A 427 -15.45 4.02 -22.61
C ILE A 427 -15.61 5.12 -21.56
N GLN A 428 -14.70 5.12 -20.57
CA GLN A 428 -14.68 6.10 -19.52
C GLN A 428 -13.59 7.15 -19.78
N PHE A 429 -14.01 8.40 -19.96
CA PHE A 429 -13.11 9.53 -20.13
C PHE A 429 -12.81 10.18 -18.77
N MET A 430 -11.50 10.28 -18.41
CA MET A 430 -11.03 10.73 -17.12
C MET A 430 -10.14 11.95 -17.25
N PRO A 431 -10.68 13.17 -17.17
CA PRO A 431 -9.90 14.41 -17.19
C PRO A 431 -9.35 14.77 -15.82
N ARG A 432 -8.23 15.50 -15.81
CA ARG A 432 -7.67 16.18 -14.64
C ARG A 432 -7.02 17.48 -15.05
N VAL A 433 -7.30 18.52 -14.27
CA VAL A 433 -6.63 19.84 -14.34
C VAL A 433 -6.07 20.14 -12.96
N ALA A 434 -4.82 20.56 -12.88
CA ALA A 434 -4.20 20.91 -11.63
C ALA A 434 -3.20 22.06 -11.80
N LEU A 435 -3.14 22.91 -10.78
CA LEU A 435 -2.33 24.10 -10.75
C LEU A 435 -1.55 24.15 -9.44
N SER A 436 -0.31 24.63 -9.49
CA SER A 436 0.48 25.01 -8.32
C SER A 436 1.13 26.36 -8.59
N TYR A 437 0.85 27.33 -7.74
CA TYR A 437 1.41 28.67 -7.83
C TYR A 437 2.32 28.95 -6.63
N LYS A 438 3.59 29.21 -6.91
CA LYS A 438 4.60 29.59 -5.93
C LYS A 438 4.53 31.09 -5.71
N ILE A 439 3.98 31.51 -4.57
CA ILE A 439 3.88 32.94 -4.19
C ILE A 439 5.30 33.48 -4.00
N ASP A 440 6.11 32.75 -3.22
CA ASP A 440 7.52 33.00 -3.00
C ASP A 440 8.28 31.68 -2.85
N ASP A 441 9.55 31.71 -2.42
CA ASP A 441 10.36 30.49 -2.28
C ASP A 441 9.92 29.58 -1.13
N GLN A 442 9.07 30.06 -0.24
CA GLN A 442 8.61 29.35 0.95
C GLN A 442 7.14 28.92 0.86
N LEU A 443 6.30 29.64 0.10
CA LEU A 443 4.85 29.47 0.10
C LEU A 443 4.32 29.14 -1.29
N SER A 444 3.55 28.08 -1.40
CA SER A 444 2.81 27.72 -2.60
C SER A 444 1.35 27.40 -2.34
N LEU A 445 0.50 27.78 -3.28
CA LEU A 445 -0.91 27.41 -3.35
C LEU A 445 -1.10 26.36 -4.43
N ARG A 446 -2.02 25.42 -4.23
CA ARG A 446 -2.36 24.44 -5.25
C ARG A 446 -3.85 24.19 -5.30
N THR A 447 -4.33 23.83 -6.47
CA THR A 447 -5.72 23.37 -6.69
C THR A 447 -5.77 22.32 -7.77
N SER A 448 -6.73 21.41 -7.68
CA SER A 448 -6.97 20.42 -8.72
C SER A 448 -8.42 19.98 -8.77
N VAL A 449 -8.84 19.62 -9.98
CA VAL A 449 -10.10 18.96 -10.27
C VAL A 449 -9.81 17.70 -11.07
N SER A 450 -10.32 16.57 -10.62
CA SER A 450 -10.10 15.28 -11.29
C SER A 450 -11.34 14.40 -11.25
N LYS A 451 -11.56 13.65 -12.34
CA LYS A 451 -12.57 12.59 -12.38
C LYS A 451 -11.89 11.24 -12.20
N GLY A 452 -12.46 10.39 -11.36
CA GLY A 452 -12.01 9.03 -11.16
C GLY A 452 -13.12 8.03 -11.42
N TYR A 453 -12.73 6.81 -11.75
CA TYR A 453 -13.65 5.69 -11.82
C TYR A 453 -12.97 4.40 -11.38
N SER A 454 -13.77 3.43 -10.96
CA SER A 454 -13.28 2.09 -10.68
C SER A 454 -14.33 1.06 -11.09
N PRO A 455 -14.02 0.17 -12.04
CA PRO A 455 -14.93 -0.89 -12.44
C PRO A 455 -15.05 -1.94 -11.33
N PRO A 456 -16.08 -2.80 -11.36
CA PRO A 456 -16.15 -3.96 -10.50
C PRO A 456 -14.92 -4.86 -10.71
N SER A 457 -14.28 -5.27 -9.62
CA SER A 457 -13.21 -6.26 -9.68
C SER A 457 -13.76 -7.67 -9.95
N LEU A 458 -12.92 -8.58 -10.47
CA LEU A 458 -13.36 -9.97 -10.67
C LEU A 458 -13.84 -10.63 -9.36
N ALA A 459 -13.23 -10.29 -8.23
CA ALA A 459 -13.63 -10.80 -6.93
C ALA A 459 -14.94 -10.20 -6.40
N GLU A 460 -15.40 -9.07 -6.91
CA GLU A 460 -16.73 -8.50 -6.62
C GLU A 460 -17.80 -9.07 -7.54
N VAL A 461 -17.46 -9.25 -8.82
CA VAL A 461 -18.34 -9.91 -9.80
C VAL A 461 -18.62 -11.36 -9.40
N ARG A 462 -17.60 -12.07 -8.93
CA ARG A 462 -17.67 -13.46 -8.48
C ARG A 462 -17.33 -13.53 -6.99
N ALA A 463 -18.30 -13.19 -6.16
CA ALA A 463 -18.18 -13.17 -4.72
C ALA A 463 -18.42 -14.56 -4.08
N SER A 464 -18.36 -14.66 -2.75
CA SER A 464 -18.43 -15.95 -2.03
C SER A 464 -19.83 -16.59 -2.03
N ASN A 465 -20.86 -15.87 -2.49
CA ASN A 465 -22.20 -16.42 -2.72
C ASN A 465 -22.28 -17.36 -3.95
N ASN A 466 -21.16 -17.56 -4.66
CA ASN A 466 -21.04 -18.41 -5.85
C ASN A 466 -21.91 -17.96 -7.05
N VAL A 467 -22.33 -16.70 -7.05
CA VAL A 467 -23.09 -16.08 -8.15
C VAL A 467 -22.20 -15.11 -8.91
N ILE A 468 -22.27 -15.15 -10.24
CA ILE A 468 -21.60 -14.14 -11.08
C ILE A 468 -22.56 -12.97 -11.26
N ASN A 469 -22.28 -11.86 -10.58
CA ASN A 469 -23.10 -10.65 -10.64
C ASN A 469 -22.67 -9.77 -11.83
N VAL A 470 -23.42 -9.82 -12.91
CA VAL A 470 -23.16 -9.05 -14.13
C VAL A 470 -23.77 -7.65 -14.11
N ASP A 471 -24.63 -7.35 -13.12
CA ASP A 471 -25.34 -6.08 -13.02
C ASP A 471 -24.52 -4.98 -12.33
N LEU A 472 -23.40 -5.35 -11.72
CA LEU A 472 -22.50 -4.38 -11.12
C LEU A 472 -21.97 -3.37 -12.13
N GLN A 473 -22.15 -2.10 -11.81
CA GLN A 473 -21.69 -0.97 -12.62
C GLN A 473 -20.44 -0.34 -12.03
N PRO A 474 -19.60 0.32 -12.84
CA PRO A 474 -18.47 1.10 -12.33
C PRO A 474 -18.93 2.23 -11.41
N GLU A 475 -18.20 2.45 -10.33
CA GLU A 475 -18.29 3.68 -9.55
C GLU A 475 -17.47 4.78 -10.22
N TYR A 476 -17.92 6.04 -10.13
CA TYR A 476 -17.21 7.21 -10.66
C TYR A 476 -17.51 8.46 -9.84
N GLY A 477 -16.61 9.44 -9.89
CA GLY A 477 -16.83 10.67 -9.13
C GLY A 477 -15.86 11.79 -9.49
N TRP A 478 -16.25 13.01 -9.08
CA TRP A 478 -15.45 14.22 -9.20
C TRP A 478 -14.83 14.59 -7.87
N ASN A 479 -13.54 14.87 -7.89
CA ASN A 479 -12.75 15.28 -6.75
C ASN A 479 -12.20 16.69 -6.97
N TYR A 480 -12.38 17.55 -5.99
CA TYR A 480 -11.94 18.94 -5.95
C TYR A 480 -11.00 19.09 -4.76
N GLU A 481 -9.83 19.64 -4.98
CA GLU A 481 -8.83 19.86 -3.93
C GLU A 481 -8.27 21.27 -3.99
N THR A 482 -8.01 21.82 -2.81
CA THR A 482 -7.20 23.05 -2.66
C THR A 482 -6.27 22.88 -1.48
N GLY A 483 -5.09 23.47 -1.55
CA GLY A 483 -4.11 23.33 -0.47
C GLY A 483 -3.00 24.36 -0.51
N VAL A 484 -2.34 24.47 0.63
CA VAL A 484 -1.22 25.38 0.89
C VAL A 484 -0.03 24.54 1.33
N ARG A 485 1.15 24.85 0.82
CA ARG A 485 2.44 24.34 1.30
C ARG A 485 3.35 25.48 1.71
N TYR A 486 3.98 25.29 2.85
CA TYR A 486 4.95 26.22 3.38
C TYR A 486 6.24 25.50 3.75
N GLU A 487 7.38 26.01 3.29
CA GLU A 487 8.72 25.55 3.64
C GLU A 487 9.54 26.74 4.14
N GLY A 488 9.63 26.91 5.44
CA GLY A 488 10.24 28.09 6.05
C GLY A 488 11.27 27.78 7.13
N VAL A 489 11.66 28.84 7.85
CA VAL A 489 12.62 28.76 8.96
C VAL A 489 13.93 28.08 8.49
N ASN A 490 14.53 28.57 7.42
CA ASN A 490 15.74 28.01 6.80
C ASN A 490 15.57 26.52 6.42
N LYS A 491 14.39 26.15 5.85
CA LYS A 491 14.01 24.78 5.48
C LYS A 491 13.90 23.79 6.66
N ARG A 492 13.70 24.31 7.87
CA ARG A 492 13.49 23.50 9.07
C ARG A 492 12.02 23.16 9.31
N LEU A 493 11.10 24.00 8.81
CA LEU A 493 9.66 23.83 8.96
C LEU A 493 9.03 23.55 7.60
N PHE A 494 8.29 22.45 7.52
CA PHE A 494 7.44 22.10 6.38
C PHE A 494 6.01 21.92 6.88
N VAL A 495 5.05 22.56 6.22
CA VAL A 495 3.61 22.43 6.47
C VAL A 495 2.90 22.19 5.15
N ASP A 496 2.02 21.23 5.10
CA ASP A 496 1.13 20.94 3.98
C ASP A 496 -0.30 20.82 4.52
N VAL A 497 -1.23 21.64 4.05
CA VAL A 497 -2.65 21.60 4.42
C VAL A 497 -3.48 21.49 3.16
N THR A 498 -4.41 20.54 3.13
CA THR A 498 -5.30 20.29 1.98
C THR A 498 -6.73 20.12 2.45
N GLY A 499 -7.65 20.89 1.86
CA GLY A 499 -9.08 20.62 1.89
C GLY A 499 -9.49 19.91 0.59
N PHE A 500 -10.42 18.97 0.69
CA PHE A 500 -10.95 18.27 -0.48
C PHE A 500 -12.45 18.00 -0.36
N TYR A 501 -13.08 17.83 -1.53
CA TYR A 501 -14.45 17.37 -1.67
C TYR A 501 -14.53 16.34 -2.80
N TYR A 502 -15.04 15.15 -2.48
CA TYR A 502 -15.22 14.05 -3.43
C TYR A 502 -16.67 13.60 -3.45
N ASN A 503 -17.29 13.69 -4.63
CA ASN A 503 -18.66 13.23 -4.88
C ASN A 503 -18.60 11.94 -5.73
N LEU A 504 -18.75 10.79 -5.07
CA LEU A 504 -18.72 9.47 -5.69
C LEU A 504 -20.14 9.00 -5.97
N LYS A 505 -20.37 8.46 -7.14
CA LYS A 505 -21.63 7.86 -7.63
C LYS A 505 -21.48 6.37 -7.84
N ASN A 506 -22.58 5.64 -7.77
CA ASN A 506 -22.65 4.19 -7.96
C ASN A 506 -21.65 3.43 -7.05
N ALA A 507 -21.48 3.87 -5.81
CA ALA A 507 -20.54 3.23 -4.88
C ALA A 507 -20.83 1.73 -4.74
N ILE A 508 -19.81 0.90 -4.93
CA ILE A 508 -19.91 -0.54 -4.74
C ILE A 508 -19.76 -0.83 -3.25
N VAL A 509 -20.74 -1.50 -2.67
CA VAL A 509 -20.74 -1.87 -1.25
C VAL A 509 -20.89 -3.37 -1.07
N ARG A 510 -20.25 -3.89 -0.02
CA ARG A 510 -20.38 -5.30 0.37
C ARG A 510 -21.67 -5.52 1.14
N ARG A 511 -22.29 -6.67 0.90
CA ARG A 511 -23.39 -7.25 1.67
C ARG A 511 -23.05 -8.65 2.13
N THR A 512 -23.61 -9.05 3.24
CA THR A 512 -23.54 -10.42 3.74
C THR A 512 -24.93 -11.00 3.82
N VAL A 513 -25.09 -12.22 3.38
CA VAL A 513 -26.35 -12.98 3.38
C VAL A 513 -26.09 -14.41 3.87
N LEU A 514 -27.13 -15.03 4.39
CA LEU A 514 -27.11 -16.49 4.66
C LEU A 514 -27.59 -17.24 3.41
N VAL A 515 -26.75 -18.11 2.90
CA VAL A 515 -27.07 -19.06 1.82
C VAL A 515 -26.92 -20.45 2.41
N ASN A 516 -28.02 -21.21 2.51
CA ASN A 516 -28.02 -22.53 3.16
C ASN A 516 -27.34 -22.49 4.55
N GLU A 517 -27.76 -21.55 5.39
CA GLU A 517 -27.21 -21.30 6.74
C GLU A 517 -25.73 -20.91 6.81
N LYS A 518 -25.04 -20.77 5.68
CA LYS A 518 -23.64 -20.31 5.58
C LYS A 518 -23.58 -18.83 5.23
N GLU A 519 -22.69 -18.10 5.89
CA GLU A 519 -22.42 -16.71 5.55
C GLU A 519 -21.77 -16.60 4.17
N ALA A 520 -22.37 -15.82 3.29
CA ALA A 520 -21.88 -15.52 1.95
C ALA A 520 -21.88 -14.02 1.71
N GLU A 521 -20.90 -13.54 0.95
CA GLU A 521 -20.76 -12.14 0.58
C GLU A 521 -21.20 -11.94 -0.86
N TYR A 522 -21.76 -10.77 -1.15
CA TYR A 522 -22.03 -10.27 -2.47
C TYR A 522 -21.88 -8.75 -2.51
N PHE A 523 -21.88 -8.17 -3.70
CA PHE A 523 -21.69 -6.74 -3.90
C PHE A 523 -22.84 -6.16 -4.70
N ILE A 524 -23.20 -4.91 -4.38
CA ILE A 524 -24.21 -4.12 -5.09
C ILE A 524 -23.71 -2.69 -5.28
N ASN A 525 -24.26 -2.00 -6.26
CA ASN A 525 -24.16 -0.55 -6.33
C ASN A 525 -25.21 0.06 -5.39
N ALA A 526 -24.77 0.87 -4.45
CA ALA A 526 -25.64 1.49 -3.46
C ALA A 526 -25.42 3.01 -3.46
N GLY A 527 -26.25 3.72 -4.22
CA GLY A 527 -26.24 5.18 -4.24
C GLY A 527 -24.87 5.81 -4.49
N GLY A 528 -24.53 6.80 -3.67
CA GLY A 528 -23.26 7.49 -3.74
C GLY A 528 -22.72 7.86 -2.35
N THR A 529 -21.60 8.61 -2.35
CA THR A 529 -21.06 9.19 -1.12
C THR A 529 -20.63 10.63 -1.35
N LYS A 530 -20.82 11.48 -0.35
CA LYS A 530 -20.26 12.83 -0.28
C LYS A 530 -19.17 12.84 0.78
N GLN A 531 -17.96 13.14 0.36
CA GLN A 531 -16.78 13.05 1.22
C GLN A 531 -16.05 14.38 1.18
N TRP A 532 -16.02 15.10 2.30
CA TRP A 532 -15.14 16.26 2.45
C TRP A 532 -14.27 16.10 3.67
N GLY A 533 -13.08 16.67 3.61
CA GLY A 533 -12.12 16.53 4.70
C GLY A 533 -11.00 17.54 4.64
N LEU A 534 -10.27 17.60 5.75
CA LEU A 534 -9.06 18.37 5.93
C LEU A 534 -7.92 17.43 6.29
N GLU A 535 -6.81 17.57 5.59
CA GLU A 535 -5.58 16.83 5.83
C GLU A 535 -4.44 17.82 6.09
N SER A 536 -3.65 17.59 7.13
CA SER A 536 -2.43 18.38 7.33
C SER A 536 -1.24 17.51 7.70
N SER A 537 -0.06 17.94 7.26
CA SER A 537 1.24 17.38 7.64
C SER A 537 2.15 18.51 8.08
N LEU A 538 2.81 18.31 9.21
CA LEU A 538 3.82 19.21 9.74
C LEU A 538 5.09 18.41 10.02
N ALA A 539 6.25 18.95 9.64
CA ALA A 539 7.56 18.47 10.04
C ALA A 539 8.43 19.67 10.45
N PHE A 540 8.94 19.63 11.67
CA PHE A 540 9.74 20.73 12.22
C PHE A 540 10.99 20.24 12.91
N TRP A 541 12.17 20.68 12.44
CA TRP A 541 13.42 20.54 13.14
C TRP A 541 13.57 21.66 14.17
N ILE A 542 13.19 21.39 15.41
CA ILE A 542 13.42 22.32 16.55
C ILE A 542 14.92 22.55 16.69
N ILE A 543 15.68 21.46 16.72
CA ILE A 543 17.13 21.44 16.72
C ILE A 543 17.58 20.75 15.45
N PRO A 544 18.28 21.44 14.54
CA PRO A 544 18.76 20.85 13.29
C PRO A 544 19.81 19.76 13.59
N LEU A 545 19.96 18.82 12.64
CA LEU A 545 20.98 17.77 12.76
C LEU A 545 22.39 18.36 12.85
N ASN A 546 23.28 17.60 13.52
CA ASN A 546 24.69 17.95 13.73
C ASN A 546 24.91 19.20 14.60
N ASN A 547 23.95 19.49 15.49
CA ASN A 547 24.15 20.54 16.50
C ASN A 547 25.37 20.23 17.37
N ILE A 548 26.10 21.28 17.79
CA ILE A 548 27.29 21.16 18.66
C ILE A 548 26.94 20.80 20.11
N HIS A 549 25.70 21.10 20.53
CA HIS A 549 25.24 20.83 21.91
C HIS A 549 24.96 19.34 22.15
N PHE A 550 24.58 18.99 23.40
CA PHE A 550 24.24 17.62 23.79
C PHE A 550 23.16 17.00 22.92
N VAL A 551 22.08 17.74 22.61
CA VAL A 551 21.06 17.28 21.63
C VAL A 551 21.58 17.56 20.24
N LYS A 552 21.83 16.49 19.47
CA LYS A 552 22.39 16.55 18.10
C LYS A 552 21.33 16.80 17.03
N GLY A 553 20.06 16.60 17.35
CA GLY A 553 18.92 16.88 16.49
C GLY A 553 17.61 16.57 17.19
N LEU A 554 16.58 17.40 16.96
CA LEU A 554 15.23 17.18 17.47
C LEU A 554 14.22 17.54 16.37
N GLN A 555 13.51 16.56 15.86
CA GLN A 555 12.43 16.73 14.88
C GLN A 555 11.09 16.36 15.48
N LEU A 556 10.09 17.20 15.26
CA LEU A 556 8.68 16.90 15.51
C LEU A 556 7.98 16.70 14.16
N LYS A 557 7.11 15.71 14.09
CA LYS A 557 6.17 15.52 12.98
C LYS A 557 4.76 15.39 13.52
N ASN A 558 3.80 15.95 12.80
CA ASN A 558 2.38 15.77 13.09
C ASN A 558 1.63 15.55 11.78
N SER A 559 0.66 14.68 11.83
CA SER A 559 -0.29 14.39 10.76
C SER A 559 -1.69 14.44 11.35
N TYR A 560 -2.58 15.19 10.73
CA TYR A 560 -3.96 15.35 11.14
C TYR A 560 -4.89 15.07 9.97
N THR A 561 -5.96 14.33 10.23
CA THR A 561 -7.03 14.05 9.27
C THR A 561 -8.38 14.30 9.92
N LEU A 562 -9.20 15.10 9.24
CA LEU A 562 -10.63 15.25 9.53
C LEU A 562 -11.41 14.70 8.34
N SER A 563 -12.29 13.72 8.58
CA SER A 563 -13.13 13.08 7.57
C SER A 563 -14.60 13.30 7.90
N HIS A 564 -15.30 14.03 7.03
CA HIS A 564 -16.75 14.18 7.10
C HIS A 564 -17.37 13.51 5.88
N PHE A 565 -17.44 12.16 5.94
CA PHE A 565 -17.87 11.32 4.85
C PHE A 565 -19.25 10.74 5.17
N LYS A 566 -20.18 10.86 4.22
CA LYS A 566 -21.57 10.43 4.38
C LYS A 566 -22.06 9.70 3.15
N PHE A 567 -22.97 8.78 3.35
CA PHE A 567 -23.75 8.20 2.26
C PHE A 567 -24.68 9.25 1.63
N ASP A 568 -24.84 9.17 0.32
CA ASP A 568 -25.75 9.99 -0.48
C ASP A 568 -26.70 9.08 -1.28
N GLN A 569 -28.02 9.26 -1.11
CA GLN A 569 -29.07 8.49 -1.81
C GLN A 569 -28.88 6.96 -1.67
N TYR A 570 -28.64 6.50 -0.44
CA TYR A 570 -28.43 5.09 -0.17
C TYR A 570 -29.67 4.43 0.43
N LEU A 571 -30.40 3.70 -0.41
CA LEU A 571 -31.56 2.89 -0.02
C LEU A 571 -31.19 1.40 -0.13
N ASP A 572 -31.46 0.62 0.89
CA ASP A 572 -31.36 -0.84 0.91
C ASP A 572 -32.71 -1.44 1.33
N LYS A 573 -33.48 -1.90 0.37
CA LYS A 573 -34.87 -2.32 0.56
C LYS A 573 -35.70 -1.21 1.20
N THR A 574 -36.09 -1.41 2.45
CA THR A 574 -36.88 -0.42 3.24
C THR A 574 -36.02 0.50 4.08
N ASN A 575 -34.69 0.23 4.20
CA ASN A 575 -33.78 1.02 5.03
C ASN A 575 -33.17 2.18 4.24
N ASN A 576 -33.27 3.38 4.77
CA ASN A 576 -32.62 4.55 4.22
C ASN A 576 -31.38 4.91 5.06
N PHE A 577 -30.20 4.74 4.49
CA PHE A 577 -28.92 5.06 5.12
C PHE A 577 -28.34 6.40 4.65
N SER A 578 -29.08 7.16 3.83
CA SER A 578 -28.67 8.49 3.35
C SER A 578 -28.38 9.42 4.52
N GLY A 579 -27.26 10.14 4.48
CA GLY A 579 -26.83 11.05 5.55
C GLY A 579 -26.07 10.39 6.69
N ASN A 580 -26.06 9.07 6.82
CA ASN A 580 -25.24 8.35 7.78
C ASN A 580 -23.74 8.49 7.47
N HIS A 581 -22.90 8.40 8.50
CA HIS A 581 -21.45 8.39 8.35
C HIS A 581 -20.98 7.15 7.60
N LEU A 582 -19.97 7.34 6.77
CA LEU A 582 -19.39 6.25 5.98
C LEU A 582 -18.79 5.18 6.88
N THR A 583 -19.23 3.93 6.68
CA THR A 583 -18.79 2.78 7.45
C THR A 583 -17.29 2.53 7.31
N GLY A 584 -16.61 2.26 8.41
CA GLY A 584 -15.17 1.97 8.46
C GLY A 584 -14.26 3.21 8.47
N VAL A 585 -14.83 4.43 8.51
CA VAL A 585 -14.05 5.68 8.48
C VAL A 585 -14.09 6.38 9.83
N PRO A 586 -12.94 6.58 10.52
CA PRO A 586 -12.87 7.43 11.70
C PRO A 586 -13.02 8.90 11.29
N LYS A 587 -13.74 9.67 12.10
CA LYS A 587 -13.90 11.11 11.88
C LYS A 587 -12.58 11.87 12.00
N THR A 588 -11.72 11.44 12.93
CA THR A 588 -10.46 12.13 13.23
C THR A 588 -9.36 11.12 13.48
N THR A 589 -8.21 11.34 12.85
CA THR A 589 -6.95 10.65 13.18
C THR A 589 -5.84 11.67 13.37
N ILE A 590 -4.98 11.44 14.38
CA ILE A 590 -3.82 12.29 14.67
C ILE A 590 -2.64 11.39 14.91
N VAL A 591 -1.53 11.65 14.22
CA VAL A 591 -0.26 10.97 14.45
C VAL A 591 0.80 12.01 14.74
N SER A 592 1.40 11.94 15.91
CA SER A 592 2.49 12.84 16.33
C SER A 592 3.73 12.02 16.63
N SER A 593 4.88 12.44 16.15
CA SER A 593 6.13 11.75 16.44
C SER A 593 7.28 12.72 16.75
N THR A 594 8.21 12.24 17.56
CA THR A 594 9.44 12.93 17.93
C THR A 594 10.63 12.04 17.59
N ASP A 595 11.63 12.62 16.94
CA ASP A 595 12.90 11.99 16.63
C ASP A 595 14.03 12.79 17.31
N LEU A 596 14.66 12.20 18.29
CA LEU A 596 15.72 12.79 19.09
C LEU A 596 17.04 12.09 18.76
N GLN A 597 18.02 12.89 18.34
CA GLN A 597 19.39 12.44 18.10
C GLN A 597 20.30 12.91 19.24
N LEU A 598 21.05 11.98 19.80
CA LEU A 598 21.89 12.19 20.99
C LEU A 598 23.37 11.92 20.65
N PRO A 599 24.31 12.29 21.57
CA PRO A 599 25.74 11.99 21.40
C PRO A 599 26.00 10.49 21.23
N LYS A 600 27.16 10.16 20.68
CA LYS A 600 27.60 8.78 20.44
C LYS A 600 26.61 7.97 19.58
N SER A 601 25.87 8.65 18.66
CA SER A 601 24.92 8.05 17.72
C SER A 601 23.76 7.31 18.38
N PHE A 602 23.33 7.71 19.57
CA PHE A 602 22.07 7.27 20.13
C PHE A 602 20.92 8.02 19.49
N SER A 603 19.82 7.32 19.28
CA SER A 603 18.57 7.87 18.79
C SER A 603 17.38 7.39 19.61
N VAL A 604 16.41 8.27 19.82
CA VAL A 604 15.14 7.94 20.47
C VAL A 604 14.02 8.40 19.55
N PHE A 605 13.12 7.49 19.21
CA PHE A 605 11.90 7.76 18.45
C PHE A 605 10.69 7.48 19.33
N LEU A 606 9.75 8.41 19.34
CA LEU A 606 8.47 8.28 20.04
C LEU A 606 7.36 8.66 19.06
N GLN A 607 6.28 7.86 19.02
CA GLN A 607 5.11 8.17 18.21
C GLN A 607 3.83 7.91 18.99
N HIS A 608 2.87 8.83 18.90
CA HIS A 608 1.53 8.72 19.43
C HIS A 608 0.53 8.74 18.26
N ASN A 609 -0.40 7.79 18.26
CA ASN A 609 -1.50 7.68 17.29
C ASN A 609 -2.83 7.77 18.04
N TYR A 610 -3.67 8.72 17.64
CA TYR A 610 -5.06 8.81 18.06
C TYR A 610 -5.98 8.47 16.90
N THR A 611 -6.97 7.63 17.13
CA THR A 611 -8.07 7.33 16.19
C THR A 611 -9.40 7.48 16.93
N SER A 612 -10.32 8.30 16.39
CA SER A 612 -11.68 8.43 16.93
C SER A 612 -12.49 7.14 16.73
N SER A 613 -13.68 7.06 17.33
CA SER A 613 -14.60 5.94 17.11
C SER A 613 -14.93 5.76 15.62
N ILE A 614 -15.17 4.50 15.22
CA ILE A 614 -15.37 4.11 13.83
C ILE A 614 -16.72 3.41 13.68
N PRO A 615 -17.64 3.88 12.82
CA PRO A 615 -18.90 3.19 12.55
C PRO A 615 -18.62 1.86 11.85
N LEU A 616 -19.21 0.76 12.32
CA LEU A 616 -18.97 -0.60 11.83
C LEU A 616 -20.09 -1.14 10.94
N ASN A 617 -21.23 -0.45 10.88
CA ASN A 617 -22.34 -0.77 9.99
C ASN A 617 -22.95 0.50 9.37
N ASP A 618 -23.65 0.32 8.25
CA ASP A 618 -24.21 1.44 7.48
C ASP A 618 -25.35 2.17 8.22
N ALA A 619 -25.98 1.51 9.19
CA ALA A 619 -26.97 2.11 10.07
C ALA A 619 -26.35 2.99 11.16
N ASN A 620 -25.02 2.98 11.33
CA ASN A 620 -24.29 3.68 12.39
C ASN A 620 -24.77 3.33 13.82
N THR A 621 -25.21 2.11 14.05
CA THR A 621 -25.66 1.63 15.36
C THR A 621 -24.57 0.95 16.18
N VAL A 622 -23.48 0.53 15.53
CA VAL A 622 -22.35 -0.14 16.17
C VAL A 622 -21.05 0.60 15.83
N TYR A 623 -20.22 0.81 16.85
CA TYR A 623 -18.94 1.52 16.70
C TYR A 623 -17.80 0.76 17.35
N ALA A 624 -16.62 0.77 16.71
CA ALA A 624 -15.37 0.50 17.40
C ALA A 624 -15.01 1.73 18.27
N ARG A 625 -14.48 1.47 19.46
CA ARG A 625 -14.10 2.53 20.40
C ARG A 625 -12.89 3.31 19.86
N LYS A 626 -12.79 4.59 20.27
CA LYS A 626 -11.58 5.40 20.07
C LYS A 626 -10.41 4.77 20.82
N TYR A 627 -9.20 4.99 20.32
CA TYR A 627 -7.99 4.48 20.97
C TYR A 627 -6.78 5.42 20.82
N HIS A 628 -5.82 5.25 21.73
CA HIS A 628 -4.53 5.92 21.74
C HIS A 628 -3.43 4.88 21.75
N LEU A 629 -2.50 4.94 20.79
CA LEU A 629 -1.35 4.06 20.74
C LEU A 629 -0.08 4.88 20.91
N VAL A 630 0.83 4.42 21.76
CA VAL A 630 2.16 4.98 21.89
C VAL A 630 3.17 3.90 21.57
N GLN A 631 4.13 4.23 20.70
CA GLN A 631 5.28 3.40 20.38
C GLN A 631 6.57 4.16 20.60
N ALA A 632 7.63 3.44 20.97
CA ALA A 632 8.95 3.99 21.16
C ALA A 632 10.03 3.04 20.62
N LYS A 633 11.12 3.63 20.13
CA LYS A 633 12.32 2.89 19.69
C LYS A 633 13.57 3.64 20.14
N ILE A 634 14.51 2.92 20.71
CA ILE A 634 15.84 3.41 21.08
C ILE A 634 16.85 2.64 20.25
N GLY A 635 17.76 3.34 19.60
CA GLY A 635 18.80 2.74 18.77
C GLY A 635 20.17 3.34 19.04
N LYS A 636 21.19 2.57 18.77
CA LYS A 636 22.59 3.01 18.76
C LYS A 636 23.24 2.55 17.47
N LYS A 637 23.73 3.51 16.70
CA LYS A 637 24.46 3.31 15.45
C LYS A 637 25.97 3.43 15.65
N ASN A 638 26.72 3.18 14.61
CA ASN A 638 28.17 3.33 14.58
C ASN A 638 28.88 2.54 15.71
N LEU A 639 28.40 1.33 15.96
CA LEU A 639 29.10 0.32 16.73
C LEU A 639 29.97 -0.48 15.74
N TYR A 640 31.11 -1.01 16.23
CA TYR A 640 32.06 -1.73 15.40
C TYR A 640 32.48 -3.04 16.02
N ILE A 641 32.58 -4.10 15.21
CA ILE A 641 33.31 -5.34 15.54
C ILE A 641 34.45 -5.43 14.52
N GLY A 642 35.67 -5.13 14.95
CA GLY A 642 36.77 -4.87 14.02
C GLY A 642 36.43 -3.66 13.14
N ASN A 643 36.38 -3.85 11.80
CA ASN A 643 36.05 -2.81 10.84
C ASN A 643 34.56 -2.88 10.37
N VAL A 644 33.77 -3.80 10.91
CA VAL A 644 32.39 -4.01 10.50
C VAL A 644 31.45 -3.14 11.32
N PRO A 645 30.79 -2.15 10.70
CA PRO A 645 29.79 -1.32 11.38
C PRO A 645 28.49 -2.09 11.61
N PHE A 646 27.89 -1.86 12.78
CA PHE A 646 26.59 -2.39 13.10
C PHE A 646 25.73 -1.40 13.92
N GLU A 647 24.43 -1.63 13.90
CA GLU A 647 23.44 -0.89 14.68
C GLU A 647 22.61 -1.87 15.50
N ILE A 648 22.31 -1.51 16.74
CA ILE A 648 21.37 -2.24 17.61
C ILE A 648 20.22 -1.32 17.99
N TYR A 649 19.04 -1.91 18.18
CA TYR A 649 17.89 -1.18 18.67
C TYR A 649 16.93 -2.09 19.44
N ILE A 650 16.16 -1.44 20.31
CA ILE A 650 15.01 -2.01 21.01
C ILE A 650 13.81 -1.10 20.84
N GLY A 651 12.63 -1.66 20.84
CA GLY A 651 11.41 -0.89 20.72
C GLY A 651 10.23 -1.57 21.41
N ALA A 652 9.18 -0.79 21.58
CA ALA A 652 7.91 -1.23 22.11
C ALA A 652 6.77 -0.58 21.35
N ASP A 653 5.77 -1.37 20.98
CA ASP A 653 4.51 -0.90 20.41
C ASP A 653 3.39 -1.02 21.44
N ASN A 654 2.36 -0.15 21.28
CA ASN A 654 1.22 -0.07 22.18
C ASN A 654 1.64 -0.04 23.67
N ILE A 655 2.54 0.88 24.03
CA ILE A 655 3.11 1.02 25.39
C ILE A 655 2.00 1.25 26.42
N LEU A 656 0.91 1.92 26.04
CA LEU A 656 -0.24 2.17 26.90
C LEU A 656 -1.06 0.91 27.21
N ASN A 657 -0.76 -0.21 26.56
CA ASN A 657 -1.48 -1.48 26.68
C ASN A 657 -2.97 -1.36 26.34
N GLU A 658 -3.28 -0.51 25.35
CA GLU A 658 -4.63 -0.26 24.89
C GLU A 658 -5.25 -1.53 24.27
N LYS A 659 -6.49 -1.83 24.64
CA LYS A 659 -7.28 -2.88 24.01
C LYS A 659 -8.06 -2.27 22.86
N TYR A 660 -7.67 -2.56 21.65
CA TYR A 660 -8.27 -1.98 20.44
C TYR A 660 -8.43 -3.04 19.34
N SER A 661 -9.18 -2.67 18.33
CA SER A 661 -9.43 -3.51 17.17
C SER A 661 -8.91 -2.79 15.93
N LEU A 662 -8.14 -3.50 15.12
CA LEU A 662 -7.57 -3.00 13.87
C LEU A 662 -8.02 -3.92 12.73
N GLY A 663 -8.67 -3.36 11.70
CA GLY A 663 -9.19 -4.17 10.62
C GLY A 663 -10.55 -4.80 10.91
N ASN A 664 -11.47 -4.03 11.46
CA ASN A 664 -12.84 -4.46 11.78
C ASN A 664 -13.59 -4.99 10.56
N ASP A 665 -14.42 -6.02 10.75
CA ASP A 665 -15.34 -6.50 9.73
C ASP A 665 -16.53 -5.57 9.63
N LEU A 666 -16.73 -4.94 8.46
CA LEU A 666 -17.80 -3.99 8.23
C LEU A 666 -19.08 -4.72 7.84
N ASN A 667 -20.25 -4.25 8.32
CA ASN A 667 -21.54 -4.88 8.07
C ASN A 667 -21.54 -6.39 8.37
N ALA A 668 -20.85 -6.78 9.45
CA ALA A 668 -20.66 -8.18 9.79
C ALA A 668 -21.95 -8.81 10.32
N LEU A 669 -22.30 -9.98 9.79
CA LEU A 669 -23.42 -10.76 10.26
C LEU A 669 -23.17 -11.31 11.68
N GLY A 670 -24.21 -11.37 12.51
CA GLY A 670 -24.11 -11.90 13.88
C GLY A 670 -23.21 -11.07 14.81
N GLY A 671 -22.98 -9.78 14.49
CA GLY A 671 -22.26 -8.85 15.36
C GLY A 671 -20.74 -9.11 15.49
N ARG A 672 -20.13 -9.88 14.58
CA ARG A 672 -18.71 -10.27 14.62
C ARG A 672 -17.82 -9.22 13.97
N TYR A 673 -17.84 -8.02 14.50
CA TYR A 673 -17.14 -6.87 13.93
C TYR A 673 -15.65 -6.82 14.28
N PHE A 674 -15.21 -7.35 15.42
CA PHE A 674 -13.95 -6.99 16.05
C PHE A 674 -12.81 -7.95 15.69
N ASN A 675 -11.78 -7.44 15.00
CA ASN A 675 -10.49 -8.10 14.84
C ASN A 675 -9.49 -7.46 15.80
N VAL A 676 -9.26 -8.12 16.92
CA VAL A 676 -8.48 -7.57 18.04
C VAL A 676 -7.01 -7.50 17.66
N ALA A 677 -6.41 -6.34 17.88
CA ALA A 677 -4.99 -6.09 17.65
C ALA A 677 -4.14 -6.42 18.89
N ALA A 678 -2.83 -6.54 18.68
CA ALA A 678 -1.89 -6.85 19.74
C ALA A 678 -1.90 -5.77 20.83
N THR A 679 -1.87 -6.20 22.08
CA THR A 679 -1.59 -5.36 23.25
C THR A 679 -0.10 -4.96 23.26
N ARG A 680 0.39 -4.41 24.37
CA ARG A 680 1.80 -4.03 24.50
C ARG A 680 2.72 -5.18 24.05
N ASN A 681 3.68 -4.84 23.19
CA ASN A 681 4.65 -5.80 22.66
C ASN A 681 6.01 -5.13 22.49
N PHE A 682 7.07 -5.94 22.47
CA PHE A 682 8.44 -5.50 22.42
C PHE A 682 9.17 -6.15 21.26
N TYR A 683 10.17 -5.47 20.74
CA TYR A 683 11.03 -5.99 19.69
C TYR A 683 12.46 -5.46 19.85
N GLY A 684 13.40 -6.16 19.27
CA GLY A 684 14.78 -5.72 19.21
C GLY A 684 15.44 -6.25 17.94
N GLY A 685 16.46 -5.55 17.49
CA GLY A 685 17.12 -5.93 16.24
C GLY A 685 18.56 -5.46 16.12
N LEU A 686 19.21 -6.06 15.13
CA LEU A 686 20.60 -5.85 14.75
C LEU A 686 20.64 -5.60 13.24
N LEU A 687 21.37 -4.55 12.82
CA LEU A 687 21.71 -4.28 11.43
C LEU A 687 23.23 -4.31 11.27
N ILE A 688 23.75 -5.12 10.37
CA ILE A 688 25.18 -5.24 10.03
C ILE A 688 25.33 -4.79 8.57
N CYS A 689 26.34 -3.96 8.30
CA CYS A 689 26.69 -3.50 6.96
C CYS A 689 28.12 -3.95 6.62
N LEU A 690 28.28 -4.63 5.46
CA LEU A 690 29.55 -5.19 4.97
C LEU A 690 29.93 -4.56 3.63
#